data_62a72ed923f1ca7850401233252eb91f
#
_entry.id   62a72ed923f1ca7850401233252eb91f
#
_cell.length_a   1.000
_cell.length_b   1.000
_cell.length_c   1.000
_cell.angle_alpha   90.00
_cell.angle_beta   90.00
_cell.angle_gamma   90.00
#
_symmetry.space_group_name_H-M   'P 1'
#
loop_
_entity.id
_entity.type
_entity.pdbx_description
1 polymer ?
#
loop_
_entity_poly.entity_id
_entity_poly.type
_entity_poly.pdbx_seq_one_letter_code
_entity_poly.pdbx_strand_id
1 'polypeptide(L)'
;MKLAWHFSKVNPRFKNREATQGEFFANDTEMRSFVREAVQNSLDARRPGHLGPISVRIYVSGSKSALSLDASKRYFKGGWDHFQAEGSGLRDAPGRGDDCQFIAYEDSGTTGLTGDVDQYHEVANMRNPFYYFFRAEGQSNKTDSGRGRWGLGKFVFPRCSRIRSFFGVTVRHDDRKRLLVGQSILRSHNIDDKCFTPDGWFGEKPDKHEAAAPVDDQEFIDRFAVDFCLERGNDPGLSIVVPFCDERWTSAAVIDAIVQDYFYPILKEDLVVTVEDADTQAVLNAHTLAFVLSQCSDSVREMIQPMLNLTQWALQQNCQLDGSRAQGSQIVDETSMIFLSSFVGKATKWNRKAIDDNLFEKMRKTLHDRGRIAVRIPALVQYKNGLSKRTHFDAYIERAEGSPQKRPMFIRDSIVISDVRSRLMRDVYAIVAIDDAPLTGFLGDAENPAHTEWSEETSHFKGKYMNGAATLRFIRNAVSDLCQMLAEAADDDDPELLLDVFSVGTRPEQQGLPVEFSTMTSQANSRLTAQLKSLNAKPRKLKTFRLSSRQGGFRIASRSDAVNPRQPIEVLVAYDRRGGHPLKKYSTADFRLNESPIRIEAKNAFIEIRDLNHLVISPLGDEFSVVLTGFDVNRDLFVQAKNSLEINEAIKPAVTPRLKLHTSSR
;
A
#
# COMPACT_ATOMS: atom_id res chain seq x y z
N MET A 1 23.97 9.73 -39.72
CA MET A 1 23.46 10.39 -38.48
C MET A 1 24.29 9.96 -37.29
N LYS A 2 24.63 10.87 -36.35
CA LYS A 2 25.41 10.48 -35.18
C LYS A 2 24.47 10.43 -33.98
N LEU A 3 23.87 9.27 -33.75
CA LEU A 3 23.07 9.01 -32.56
C LEU A 3 23.98 8.94 -31.32
N ALA A 4 23.62 9.68 -30.28
CA ALA A 4 24.36 9.74 -29.02
C ALA A 4 23.48 10.27 -27.88
N TRP A 5 23.98 10.15 -26.67
CA TRP A 5 23.45 10.88 -25.50
C TRP A 5 23.87 12.34 -25.55
N HIS A 6 22.95 13.23 -25.29
CA HIS A 6 23.13 14.67 -25.25
C HIS A 6 22.63 15.24 -23.92
N PHE A 7 23.49 15.98 -23.23
CA PHE A 7 23.16 16.73 -22.03
C PHE A 7 23.34 18.21 -22.31
N SER A 8 22.37 19.02 -21.91
CA SER A 8 22.44 20.46 -22.10
C SER A 8 23.37 21.11 -21.07
N LYS A 9 24.10 22.14 -21.49
CA LYS A 9 24.91 22.93 -20.57
C LYS A 9 24.02 23.79 -19.70
N VAL A 10 24.37 23.90 -18.43
CA VAL A 10 23.67 24.80 -17.51
C VAL A 10 23.91 26.25 -17.94
N ASN A 11 22.85 27.00 -18.10
CA ASN A 11 22.95 28.45 -18.27
C ASN A 11 23.10 29.11 -16.88
N PRO A 12 24.25 29.75 -16.55
CA PRO A 12 24.50 30.29 -15.22
C PRO A 12 23.54 31.43 -14.82
N ARG A 13 22.75 31.94 -15.78
CA ARG A 13 21.73 32.98 -15.52
C ARG A 13 20.40 32.42 -15.06
N PHE A 14 20.20 31.10 -15.18
CA PHE A 14 18.97 30.43 -14.75
C PHE A 14 19.17 29.65 -13.43
N LYS A 15 18.10 29.53 -12.66
CA LYS A 15 18.10 28.75 -11.44
C LYS A 15 18.14 27.27 -11.76
N ASN A 16 19.13 26.55 -11.26
CA ASN A 16 19.21 25.10 -11.37
C ASN A 16 18.15 24.45 -10.49
N ARG A 17 17.48 23.43 -11.03
CA ARG A 17 16.58 22.56 -10.27
C ARG A 17 17.18 21.17 -10.26
N GLU A 18 17.34 20.61 -9.07
CA GLU A 18 17.69 19.21 -8.90
C GLU A 18 16.44 18.33 -8.97
N ALA A 19 16.58 17.13 -9.55
CA ALA A 19 15.50 16.15 -9.63
C ALA A 19 15.30 15.47 -8.26
N THR A 20 14.52 16.12 -7.37
CA THR A 20 14.22 15.59 -6.01
C THR A 20 13.04 14.63 -6.00
N GLN A 21 12.34 14.46 -7.12
CA GLN A 21 11.05 13.74 -7.18
C GLN A 21 11.18 12.22 -7.03
N GLY A 22 12.38 11.65 -7.16
CA GLY A 22 12.62 10.22 -6.94
C GLY A 22 12.47 9.74 -5.48
N GLU A 23 12.38 10.65 -4.50
CA GLU A 23 12.26 10.30 -3.07
C GLU A 23 10.89 9.70 -2.69
N PHE A 24 9.85 9.89 -3.51
CA PHE A 24 8.51 9.37 -3.26
C PHE A 24 8.43 7.83 -3.30
N PHE A 25 9.35 7.18 -3.98
CA PHE A 25 9.37 5.72 -4.15
C PHE A 25 10.36 5.00 -3.18
N ALA A 26 10.83 5.69 -2.14
CA ALA A 26 11.88 5.19 -1.26
C ALA A 26 11.48 3.99 -0.38
N ASN A 27 10.20 3.69 -0.25
CA ASN A 27 9.67 2.68 0.68
C ASN A 27 9.37 1.31 0.04
N ASP A 28 9.48 1.19 -1.28
CA ASP A 28 9.21 -0.06 -2.00
C ASP A 28 10.48 -0.54 -2.73
N THR A 29 10.56 -1.84 -3.04
CA THR A 29 11.67 -2.32 -3.86
C THR A 29 11.57 -1.69 -5.25
N GLU A 30 12.69 -1.27 -5.80
CA GLU A 30 12.72 -0.59 -7.11
C GLU A 30 12.07 -1.45 -8.21
N MET A 31 12.29 -2.77 -8.19
CA MET A 31 11.70 -3.72 -9.12
C MET A 31 10.17 -3.78 -9.01
N ARG A 32 9.62 -3.88 -7.80
CA ARG A 32 8.16 -3.92 -7.61
C ARG A 32 7.51 -2.61 -8.05
N SER A 33 8.15 -1.47 -7.74
CA SER A 33 7.69 -0.16 -8.22
C SER A 33 7.71 -0.06 -9.74
N PHE A 34 8.75 -0.62 -10.40
CA PHE A 34 8.82 -0.70 -11.87
C PHE A 34 7.66 -1.50 -12.45
N VAL A 35 7.46 -2.73 -11.99
CA VAL A 35 6.37 -3.61 -12.46
C VAL A 35 5.02 -2.93 -12.27
N ARG A 36 4.80 -2.35 -11.09
CA ARG A 36 3.54 -1.69 -10.73
C ARG A 36 3.23 -0.52 -11.66
N GLU A 37 4.18 0.36 -11.87
CA GLU A 37 3.99 1.54 -12.72
C GLU A 37 3.85 1.17 -14.20
N ALA A 38 4.70 0.26 -14.71
CA ALA A 38 4.67 -0.14 -16.11
C ALA A 38 3.34 -0.80 -16.48
N VAL A 39 2.89 -1.79 -15.69
CA VAL A 39 1.62 -2.49 -15.95
C VAL A 39 0.42 -1.56 -15.79
N GLN A 40 0.43 -0.68 -14.78
CA GLN A 40 -0.63 0.30 -14.59
C GLN A 40 -0.76 1.24 -15.80
N ASN A 41 0.36 1.75 -16.31
CA ASN A 41 0.36 2.63 -17.47
C ASN A 41 -0.20 1.91 -18.71
N SER A 42 0.09 0.64 -18.88
CA SER A 42 -0.44 -0.16 -19.99
C SER A 42 -1.94 -0.41 -19.87
N LEU A 43 -2.45 -0.73 -18.68
CA LEU A 43 -3.89 -0.86 -18.43
C LEU A 43 -4.65 0.46 -18.71
N ASP A 44 -4.04 1.61 -18.38
CA ASP A 44 -4.60 2.94 -18.64
C ASP A 44 -4.54 3.34 -20.12
N ALA A 45 -3.57 2.81 -20.86
CA ALA A 45 -3.35 3.10 -22.27
C ALA A 45 -4.10 2.16 -23.22
N ARG A 46 -5.08 1.38 -22.72
CA ARG A 46 -5.90 0.47 -23.53
C ARG A 46 -6.41 1.19 -24.78
N ARG A 47 -6.18 0.60 -25.95
CA ARG A 47 -6.61 1.15 -27.22
C ARG A 47 -8.14 1.11 -27.35
N PRO A 48 -8.79 2.19 -27.79
CA PRO A 48 -10.23 2.17 -28.08
C PRO A 48 -10.59 1.03 -29.04
N GLY A 49 -11.63 0.26 -28.70
CA GLY A 49 -12.08 -0.89 -29.49
C GLY A 49 -11.28 -2.19 -29.29
N HIS A 50 -10.25 -2.21 -28.46
CA HIS A 50 -9.56 -3.44 -28.11
C HIS A 50 -10.37 -4.22 -27.06
N LEU A 51 -10.88 -5.40 -27.43
CA LEU A 51 -11.77 -6.22 -26.60
C LEU A 51 -11.03 -7.30 -25.80
N GLY A 52 -9.82 -7.66 -26.18
CA GLY A 52 -9.02 -8.67 -25.49
C GLY A 52 -8.29 -8.12 -24.25
N PRO A 53 -7.59 -8.97 -23.51
CA PRO A 53 -6.71 -8.55 -22.43
C PRO A 53 -5.61 -7.62 -22.94
N ILE A 54 -5.11 -6.74 -22.09
CA ILE A 54 -3.80 -6.12 -22.32
C ILE A 54 -2.75 -7.22 -22.14
N SER A 55 -1.86 -7.37 -23.12
CA SER A 55 -0.76 -8.31 -23.02
C SER A 55 0.51 -7.57 -22.67
N VAL A 56 1.24 -8.08 -21.69
CA VAL A 56 2.53 -7.57 -21.23
C VAL A 56 3.56 -8.67 -21.35
N ARG A 57 4.70 -8.35 -21.91
CA ARG A 57 5.89 -9.21 -21.94
C ARG A 57 7.01 -8.53 -21.16
N ILE A 58 7.66 -9.28 -20.27
CA ILE A 58 8.82 -8.80 -19.49
C ILE A 58 9.96 -9.79 -19.71
N TYR A 59 11.04 -9.31 -20.29
CA TYR A 59 12.26 -10.08 -20.50
C TYR A 59 13.35 -9.63 -19.54
N VAL A 60 13.94 -10.56 -18.79
CA VAL A 60 15.05 -10.32 -17.86
C VAL A 60 16.30 -10.95 -18.43
N SER A 61 17.27 -10.16 -18.86
CA SER A 61 18.47 -10.68 -19.52
C SER A 61 19.35 -11.54 -18.61
N GLY A 62 19.44 -11.18 -17.33
CA GLY A 62 20.48 -11.71 -16.45
C GLY A 62 21.88 -11.53 -17.06
N SER A 63 22.85 -12.30 -16.61
CA SER A 63 24.21 -12.30 -17.16
C SER A 63 24.31 -13.08 -18.48
N LYS A 64 23.44 -14.07 -18.72
CA LYS A 64 23.52 -14.95 -19.91
C LYS A 64 23.17 -14.23 -21.21
N SER A 65 22.26 -13.28 -21.16
CA SER A 65 21.79 -12.50 -22.31
C SER A 65 22.07 -11.01 -22.13
N ALA A 66 23.08 -10.66 -21.33
CA ALA A 66 23.55 -9.30 -21.19
C ALA A 66 23.92 -8.69 -22.54
N LEU A 67 23.71 -7.40 -22.72
CA LEU A 67 24.02 -6.68 -23.94
C LEU A 67 25.52 -6.79 -24.25
N SER A 68 25.86 -7.10 -25.47
CA SER A 68 27.26 -7.21 -25.91
C SER A 68 28.01 -5.87 -25.78
N LEU A 69 29.32 -5.91 -25.56
CA LEU A 69 30.15 -4.71 -25.45
C LEU A 69 30.07 -3.81 -26.68
N ASP A 70 29.97 -4.41 -27.88
CA ASP A 70 29.88 -3.62 -29.14
C ASP A 70 28.49 -2.95 -29.26
N ALA A 71 27.43 -3.59 -28.86
CA ALA A 71 26.11 -2.98 -28.73
C ALA A 71 26.10 -1.89 -27.67
N SER A 72 26.73 -2.13 -26.52
CA SER A 72 26.88 -1.14 -25.44
C SER A 72 27.58 0.14 -25.90
N LYS A 73 28.67 0.02 -26.68
CA LYS A 73 29.35 1.18 -27.29
C LYS A 73 28.43 2.01 -28.20
N ARG A 74 27.47 1.34 -28.87
CA ARG A 74 26.51 1.99 -29.78
C ARG A 74 25.47 2.80 -29.02
N TYR A 75 24.87 2.19 -28.00
CA TYR A 75 23.72 2.76 -27.29
C TYR A 75 24.12 3.74 -26.16
N PHE A 76 25.33 3.67 -25.64
CA PHE A 76 25.81 4.57 -24.57
C PHE A 76 26.84 5.59 -25.03
N LYS A 77 26.99 5.75 -26.35
CA LYS A 77 27.87 6.76 -26.93
C LYS A 77 27.47 8.17 -26.47
N GLY A 78 28.44 8.96 -26.00
CA GLY A 78 28.23 10.30 -25.51
C GLY A 78 27.70 10.38 -24.07
N GLY A 79 27.28 9.25 -23.47
CA GLY A 79 26.76 9.22 -22.08
C GLY A 79 27.82 8.96 -21.01
N TRP A 80 28.87 8.18 -21.32
CA TRP A 80 29.81 7.69 -20.32
C TRP A 80 30.51 8.77 -19.49
N ASP A 81 30.91 9.87 -20.11
CA ASP A 81 31.57 10.96 -19.41
C ASP A 81 30.62 11.61 -18.40
N HIS A 82 29.31 11.65 -18.70
CA HIS A 82 28.27 12.13 -17.79
C HIS A 82 27.96 11.13 -16.68
N PHE A 83 27.85 9.83 -17.00
CA PHE A 83 27.57 8.79 -16.00
C PHE A 83 28.71 8.64 -14.97
N GLN A 84 29.95 8.85 -15.39
CA GLN A 84 31.14 8.75 -14.53
C GLN A 84 31.56 10.09 -13.92
N ALA A 85 30.86 11.19 -14.24
CA ALA A 85 31.22 12.49 -13.70
C ALA A 85 31.02 12.57 -12.19
N GLU A 86 31.96 13.21 -11.52
CA GLU A 86 31.79 13.59 -10.11
C GLU A 86 30.57 14.52 -9.96
N GLY A 87 29.71 14.24 -9.02
CA GLY A 87 28.47 15.01 -8.83
C GLY A 87 27.28 14.49 -9.64
N SER A 88 27.42 13.52 -10.56
CA SER A 88 26.30 12.92 -11.32
C SER A 88 25.17 12.33 -10.44
N GLY A 89 25.46 12.05 -9.17
CA GLY A 89 24.53 11.44 -8.22
C GLY A 89 24.51 9.92 -8.27
N LEU A 90 25.30 9.30 -9.12
CA LEU A 90 25.48 7.86 -9.17
C LEU A 90 26.52 7.43 -8.12
N ARG A 91 26.20 6.42 -7.30
CA ARG A 91 27.10 5.91 -6.27
C ARG A 91 27.97 4.77 -6.78
N ASP A 92 27.35 3.85 -7.56
CA ASP A 92 27.96 2.62 -8.09
C ASP A 92 27.77 2.56 -9.60
N ALA A 93 28.22 3.61 -10.31
CA ALA A 93 28.11 3.65 -11.77
C ALA A 93 28.93 2.51 -12.39
N PRO A 94 28.37 1.73 -13.33
CA PRO A 94 29.11 0.70 -14.04
C PRO A 94 30.23 1.32 -14.89
N GLY A 95 31.27 0.54 -15.13
CA GLY A 95 32.32 0.87 -16.05
C GLY A 95 31.89 0.68 -17.52
N ARG A 96 32.65 1.27 -18.45
CA ARG A 96 32.40 1.09 -19.91
C ARG A 96 32.53 -0.36 -20.39
N GLY A 97 33.18 -1.22 -19.64
CA GLY A 97 33.41 -2.62 -19.95
C GLY A 97 32.57 -3.61 -19.15
N ASP A 98 31.71 -3.10 -18.25
CA ASP A 98 30.87 -3.96 -17.44
C ASP A 98 29.70 -4.54 -18.25
N ASP A 99 29.25 -5.72 -17.86
CA ASP A 99 28.10 -6.38 -18.44
C ASP A 99 26.85 -5.54 -18.25
N CYS A 100 26.18 -5.23 -19.34
CA CYS A 100 24.91 -4.51 -19.31
C CYS A 100 23.76 -5.49 -19.22
N GLN A 101 23.45 -5.95 -17.98
CA GLN A 101 22.18 -6.64 -17.73
C GLN A 101 21.04 -5.65 -17.88
N PHE A 102 19.92 -6.10 -18.42
CA PHE A 102 18.76 -5.24 -18.67
C PHE A 102 17.45 -5.95 -18.40
N ILE A 103 16.40 -5.16 -18.20
CA ILE A 103 15.02 -5.61 -18.26
C ILE A 103 14.32 -4.90 -19.41
N ALA A 104 13.60 -5.67 -20.22
CA ALA A 104 12.76 -5.16 -21.28
C ALA A 104 11.30 -5.44 -20.95
N TYR A 105 10.47 -4.43 -21.06
CA TYR A 105 9.02 -4.46 -20.85
C TYR A 105 8.34 -4.08 -22.15
N GLU A 106 7.32 -4.83 -22.58
CA GLU A 106 6.54 -4.57 -23.78
C GLU A 106 5.06 -4.72 -23.50
N ASP A 107 4.24 -3.80 -23.95
CA ASP A 107 2.80 -3.93 -23.90
C ASP A 107 2.16 -4.08 -25.29
N SER A 108 1.01 -4.71 -25.36
CA SER A 108 0.18 -4.84 -26.56
C SER A 108 -1.29 -4.63 -26.22
N GLY A 109 -2.08 -4.20 -27.20
CA GLY A 109 -3.47 -3.79 -26.97
C GLY A 109 -3.60 -2.33 -26.53
N THR A 110 -2.51 -1.58 -26.51
CA THR A 110 -2.42 -0.18 -26.08
C THR A 110 -2.31 0.80 -27.26
N THR A 111 -2.35 2.10 -26.96
CA THR A 111 -2.27 3.15 -27.99
C THR A 111 -0.85 3.49 -28.42
N GLY A 112 0.16 3.09 -27.66
CA GLY A 112 1.48 3.70 -27.75
C GLY A 112 1.45 5.19 -27.35
N LEU A 113 2.57 5.87 -27.53
CA LEU A 113 2.73 7.29 -27.19
C LEU A 113 2.42 8.17 -28.41
N THR A 114 1.15 8.49 -28.58
CA THR A 114 0.67 9.39 -29.64
C THR A 114 0.89 10.86 -29.28
N GLY A 115 0.73 11.75 -30.25
CA GLY A 115 0.85 13.18 -30.10
C GLY A 115 2.05 13.81 -30.83
N ASP A 116 2.20 15.12 -30.71
CA ASP A 116 3.28 15.87 -31.34
C ASP A 116 4.59 15.68 -30.56
N VAL A 117 5.61 15.18 -31.23
CA VAL A 117 6.95 14.94 -30.67
C VAL A 117 7.74 16.24 -30.49
N ASP A 118 7.35 17.31 -31.15
CA ASP A 118 7.98 18.63 -31.06
C ASP A 118 7.30 19.57 -30.05
N GLN A 119 6.33 19.06 -29.31
CA GLN A 119 5.73 19.80 -28.20
C GLN A 119 6.67 19.80 -26.99
N TYR A 120 7.07 20.99 -26.53
CA TYR A 120 7.98 21.19 -25.39
C TYR A 120 7.33 21.89 -24.19
N HIS A 121 6.06 22.31 -24.32
CA HIS A 121 5.30 22.96 -23.24
C HIS A 121 3.85 22.49 -23.26
N GLU A 122 3.16 22.65 -22.13
CA GLU A 122 1.76 22.29 -22.01
C GLU A 122 0.90 23.16 -22.92
N VAL A 123 0.00 22.52 -23.69
CA VAL A 123 -1.01 23.20 -24.51
C VAL A 123 -2.37 22.83 -23.96
N ALA A 124 -3.14 23.84 -23.55
CA ALA A 124 -4.46 23.65 -22.96
C ALA A 124 -5.38 22.85 -23.92
N ASN A 125 -6.10 21.88 -23.37
CA ASN A 125 -7.04 21.00 -24.09
C ASN A 125 -6.44 20.11 -25.18
N MET A 126 -5.13 19.97 -25.25
CA MET A 126 -4.45 19.08 -26.18
C MET A 126 -3.96 17.83 -25.46
N ARG A 127 -4.41 16.65 -25.92
CA ARG A 127 -3.94 15.37 -25.40
C ARG A 127 -2.69 14.95 -26.14
N ASN A 128 -1.54 14.90 -25.46
CA ASN A 128 -0.27 14.46 -26.01
C ASN A 128 0.44 13.48 -25.07
N PRO A 129 0.14 12.16 -25.16
CA PRO A 129 0.78 11.14 -24.35
C PRO A 129 2.30 11.14 -24.44
N PHE A 130 2.88 11.42 -25.61
CA PHE A 130 4.33 11.50 -25.80
C PHE A 130 4.95 12.63 -24.94
N TYR A 131 4.36 13.84 -24.99
CA TYR A 131 4.81 14.96 -24.17
C TYR A 131 4.72 14.65 -22.67
N TYR A 132 3.58 14.13 -22.21
CA TYR A 132 3.38 13.82 -20.79
C TYR A 132 4.26 12.68 -20.29
N PHE A 133 4.62 11.73 -21.15
CA PHE A 133 5.49 10.62 -20.78
C PHE A 133 6.97 11.06 -20.72
N PHE A 134 7.50 11.74 -21.72
CA PHE A 134 8.92 12.02 -21.79
C PHE A 134 9.29 13.43 -21.28
N ARG A 135 8.44 14.44 -21.43
CA ARG A 135 8.84 15.84 -21.26
C ARG A 135 8.18 16.59 -20.10
N ALA A 136 6.95 16.23 -19.74
CA ALA A 136 6.27 16.88 -18.63
C ALA A 136 6.70 16.29 -17.29
N GLU A 137 6.95 17.13 -16.30
CA GLU A 137 7.20 16.74 -14.91
C GLU A 137 6.04 17.15 -14.01
N GLY A 138 5.55 16.19 -13.19
CA GLY A 138 4.47 16.47 -12.23
C GLY A 138 3.14 16.89 -12.88
N GLN A 139 2.97 16.60 -14.17
CA GLN A 139 1.77 16.90 -14.95
C GLN A 139 1.20 15.63 -15.57
N SER A 140 -0.11 15.51 -15.59
CA SER A 140 -0.83 14.40 -16.19
C SER A 140 -2.07 14.92 -16.92
N ASN A 141 -2.29 14.48 -18.15
CA ASN A 141 -3.49 14.80 -18.95
C ASN A 141 -4.58 13.73 -18.82
N LYS A 142 -4.58 12.94 -17.74
CA LYS A 142 -5.61 11.92 -17.50
C LYS A 142 -6.88 12.58 -16.97
N THR A 143 -8.03 12.17 -17.51
CA THR A 143 -9.36 12.61 -17.05
C THR A 143 -9.61 12.22 -15.59
N ASP A 144 -10.65 12.81 -14.97
CA ASP A 144 -11.02 12.60 -13.56
C ASP A 144 -11.16 11.12 -13.12
N SER A 145 -11.27 10.18 -14.05
CA SER A 145 -11.36 8.73 -13.80
C SER A 145 -10.04 7.96 -14.02
N GLY A 146 -9.00 8.57 -14.61
CA GLY A 146 -7.73 7.88 -14.92
C GLY A 146 -6.89 7.56 -13.68
N ARG A 147 -6.10 6.46 -13.73
CA ARG A 147 -5.29 5.95 -12.60
C ARG A 147 -4.07 6.82 -12.29
N GLY A 148 -3.29 7.21 -13.29
CA GLY A 148 -2.03 7.96 -13.10
C GLY A 148 -2.24 9.48 -13.09
N ARG A 149 -2.51 10.09 -11.95
CA ARG A 149 -2.86 11.52 -11.81
C ARG A 149 -1.71 12.44 -11.48
N TRP A 150 -0.60 11.90 -11.00
CA TRP A 150 0.50 12.68 -10.46
C TRP A 150 1.58 13.02 -11.49
N GLY A 151 1.66 12.26 -12.62
CA GLY A 151 2.71 12.43 -13.62
C GLY A 151 4.12 12.19 -13.09
N LEU A 152 4.26 11.46 -11.98
CA LEU A 152 5.51 11.17 -11.30
C LEU A 152 5.98 9.73 -11.50
N GLY A 153 5.08 8.81 -11.88
CA GLY A 153 5.36 7.40 -11.98
C GLY A 153 6.50 7.05 -12.94
N LYS A 154 6.64 7.79 -14.03
CA LYS A 154 7.73 7.60 -15.02
C LYS A 154 9.14 7.70 -14.42
N PHE A 155 9.32 8.37 -13.28
CA PHE A 155 10.62 8.48 -12.61
C PHE A 155 11.13 7.15 -12.06
N VAL A 156 10.27 6.15 -11.97
CA VAL A 156 10.66 4.81 -11.56
C VAL A 156 11.60 4.18 -12.58
N PHE A 157 11.41 4.40 -13.88
CA PHE A 157 12.20 3.75 -14.95
C PHE A 157 13.69 4.11 -14.90
N PRO A 158 14.09 5.40 -14.94
CA PRO A 158 15.50 5.73 -14.81
C PRO A 158 16.08 5.33 -13.44
N ARG A 159 15.27 5.36 -12.37
CA ARG A 159 15.73 4.98 -11.04
C ARG A 159 16.15 3.52 -10.94
N CYS A 160 15.53 2.65 -11.71
CA CYS A 160 15.83 1.22 -11.76
C CYS A 160 17.14 0.88 -12.49
N SER A 161 17.75 1.86 -13.16
CA SER A 161 19.03 1.73 -13.83
C SER A 161 20.18 2.28 -12.99
N ARG A 162 21.30 1.56 -12.90
CA ARG A 162 22.52 2.01 -12.23
C ARG A 162 23.16 3.23 -12.90
N ILE A 163 22.78 3.53 -14.17
CA ILE A 163 23.15 4.76 -14.89
C ILE A 163 21.99 5.77 -14.99
N ARG A 164 20.91 5.55 -14.21
CA ARG A 164 19.72 6.42 -14.21
C ARG A 164 19.15 6.71 -15.59
N SER A 165 19.14 5.71 -16.45
CA SER A 165 18.73 5.85 -17.85
C SER A 165 17.75 4.75 -18.24
N PHE A 166 16.88 5.06 -19.17
CA PHE A 166 16.03 4.06 -19.84
C PHE A 166 15.80 4.44 -21.29
N PHE A 167 15.35 3.46 -22.08
CA PHE A 167 14.90 3.67 -23.46
C PHE A 167 13.44 3.33 -23.59
N GLY A 168 12.72 4.06 -24.43
CA GLY A 168 11.36 3.76 -24.82
C GLY A 168 11.25 3.62 -26.33
N VAL A 169 10.72 2.50 -26.80
CA VAL A 169 10.31 2.31 -28.21
C VAL A 169 8.80 2.35 -28.26
N THR A 170 8.22 3.30 -28.98
CA THR A 170 6.77 3.38 -29.14
C THR A 170 6.37 3.10 -30.59
N VAL A 171 5.30 2.32 -30.76
CA VAL A 171 4.58 2.19 -32.03
C VAL A 171 3.22 2.85 -31.85
N ARG A 172 2.96 3.91 -32.56
CA ARG A 172 1.75 4.73 -32.39
C ARG A 172 0.56 4.09 -33.12
N HIS A 173 -0.61 4.10 -32.49
CA HIS A 173 -1.79 3.47 -33.11
C HIS A 173 -2.41 4.32 -34.24
N ASP A 174 -2.22 5.64 -34.20
CA ASP A 174 -2.83 6.61 -35.11
C ASP A 174 -2.13 6.67 -36.48
N ASP A 175 -0.79 6.73 -36.51
CA ASP A 175 0.01 6.87 -37.74
C ASP A 175 1.01 5.73 -37.97
N ARG A 176 1.08 4.76 -37.04
CA ARG A 176 2.00 3.61 -37.10
C ARG A 176 3.49 3.97 -37.08
N LYS A 177 3.84 5.19 -36.74
CA LYS A 177 5.23 5.57 -36.58
C LYS A 177 5.87 4.82 -35.44
N ARG A 178 7.10 4.34 -35.66
CA ARG A 178 7.98 3.76 -34.65
C ARG A 178 9.03 4.80 -34.27
N LEU A 179 9.18 5.06 -32.98
CA LEU A 179 10.11 6.04 -32.47
C LEU A 179 10.87 5.46 -31.30
N LEU A 180 12.18 5.71 -31.22
CA LEU A 180 13.02 5.36 -30.08
C LEU A 180 13.49 6.64 -29.39
N VAL A 181 13.37 6.70 -28.08
CA VAL A 181 13.86 7.78 -27.21
C VAL A 181 14.62 7.18 -26.05
N GLY A 182 15.78 7.71 -25.70
CA GLY A 182 16.44 7.42 -24.42
C GLY A 182 16.36 8.64 -23.52
N GLN A 183 16.11 8.44 -22.23
CA GLN A 183 16.13 9.47 -21.21
C GLN A 183 17.03 9.06 -20.03
N SER A 184 17.83 10.00 -19.56
CA SER A 184 18.66 9.89 -18.36
C SER A 184 18.32 11.02 -17.39
N ILE A 185 18.27 10.72 -16.08
CA ILE A 185 17.99 11.70 -15.04
C ILE A 185 19.08 11.58 -13.96
N LEU A 186 20.10 12.40 -14.10
CA LEU A 186 21.24 12.48 -13.17
C LEU A 186 21.00 13.61 -12.14
N ARG A 187 22.08 14.08 -11.53
CA ARG A 187 22.17 15.40 -10.89
C ARG A 187 22.89 16.37 -11.80
N SER A 188 22.79 17.68 -11.51
CA SER A 188 23.67 18.65 -12.16
C SER A 188 25.12 18.31 -11.86
N HIS A 189 25.96 18.18 -12.89
CA HIS A 189 27.31 17.67 -12.77
C HIS A 189 28.28 18.42 -13.66
N ASN A 190 29.56 18.32 -13.36
CA ASN A 190 30.62 18.97 -14.11
C ASN A 190 31.46 17.96 -14.86
N ILE A 191 31.79 18.31 -16.10
CA ILE A 191 32.83 17.64 -16.90
C ILE A 191 33.78 18.74 -17.36
N ASP A 192 35.04 18.64 -16.96
CA ASP A 192 36.03 19.71 -17.07
C ASP A 192 35.47 21.00 -16.42
N ASP A 193 35.53 22.11 -17.13
CA ASP A 193 35.01 23.41 -16.65
C ASP A 193 33.55 23.69 -17.05
N LYS A 194 32.78 22.66 -17.47
CA LYS A 194 31.41 22.83 -17.97
C LYS A 194 30.43 22.14 -17.04
N CYS A 195 29.41 22.86 -16.59
CA CYS A 195 28.29 22.32 -15.84
C CYS A 195 27.15 21.90 -16.79
N PHE A 196 26.59 20.70 -16.52
CA PHE A 196 25.50 20.12 -17.32
C PHE A 196 24.24 19.96 -16.48
N THR A 197 23.08 20.04 -17.16
CA THR A 197 21.76 19.81 -16.56
C THR A 197 21.58 18.33 -16.21
N PRO A 198 20.65 18.00 -15.27
CA PRO A 198 20.34 16.61 -14.90
C PRO A 198 19.88 15.75 -16.06
N ASP A 199 19.15 16.33 -17.01
CA ASP A 199 18.45 15.60 -18.06
C ASP A 199 19.35 15.34 -19.26
N GLY A 200 19.45 14.06 -19.64
CA GLY A 200 20.11 13.59 -20.85
C GLY A 200 19.13 12.89 -21.78
N TRP A 201 19.35 13.06 -23.07
CA TRP A 201 18.50 12.50 -24.12
C TRP A 201 19.35 11.73 -25.15
N PHE A 202 18.91 10.49 -25.46
CA PHE A 202 19.49 9.73 -26.55
C PHE A 202 18.70 9.97 -27.81
N GLY A 203 19.38 10.37 -28.87
CA GLY A 203 18.77 10.62 -30.17
C GLY A 203 19.71 11.32 -31.13
N GLU A 204 19.15 11.88 -32.17
CA GLU A 204 19.86 12.76 -33.08
C GLU A 204 19.79 14.21 -32.58
N LYS A 205 20.93 14.89 -32.57
CA LYS A 205 20.98 16.31 -32.22
C LYS A 205 20.76 17.15 -33.46
N PRO A 206 19.62 17.82 -33.60
CA PRO A 206 19.40 18.76 -34.69
C PRO A 206 20.32 20.00 -34.55
N ASP A 207 20.79 20.54 -35.67
CA ASP A 207 21.69 21.72 -35.66
C ASP A 207 21.09 22.95 -34.96
N LYS A 208 19.75 23.02 -34.87
CA LYS A 208 19.02 24.19 -34.39
C LYS A 208 18.42 24.06 -33.00
N HIS A 209 18.47 22.87 -32.38
CA HIS A 209 17.83 22.61 -31.08
C HIS A 209 18.82 21.99 -30.09
N GLU A 210 18.69 22.34 -28.81
CA GLU A 210 19.53 21.77 -27.74
C GLU A 210 19.09 20.35 -27.35
N ALA A 211 17.81 20.00 -27.53
CA ALA A 211 17.27 18.69 -27.23
C ALA A 211 17.44 17.71 -28.39
N ALA A 212 17.77 16.46 -28.10
CA ALA A 212 17.81 15.40 -29.10
C ALA A 212 16.40 15.07 -29.61
N ALA A 213 16.27 14.88 -30.93
CA ALA A 213 15.06 14.39 -31.54
C ALA A 213 14.91 12.87 -31.33
N PRO A 214 13.67 12.34 -31.26
CA PRO A 214 13.44 10.90 -31.30
C PRO A 214 14.07 10.27 -32.53
N VAL A 215 14.62 9.05 -32.38
CA VAL A 215 15.15 8.27 -33.48
C VAL A 215 13.98 7.67 -34.25
N ASP A 216 13.92 7.91 -35.58
CA ASP A 216 12.94 7.34 -36.51
C ASP A 216 13.59 6.44 -37.59
N ASP A 217 14.91 6.22 -37.53
CA ASP A 217 15.64 5.29 -38.35
C ASP A 217 15.23 3.84 -38.06
N GLN A 218 14.48 3.24 -38.98
CA GLN A 218 13.87 1.93 -38.77
C GLN A 218 14.91 0.81 -38.67
N GLU A 219 16.02 0.88 -39.43
CA GLU A 219 17.11 -0.11 -39.37
C GLU A 219 17.80 -0.06 -37.99
N PHE A 220 17.96 1.15 -37.43
CA PHE A 220 18.51 1.31 -36.08
C PHE A 220 17.57 0.77 -35.01
N ILE A 221 16.26 1.04 -35.15
CA ILE A 221 15.23 0.55 -34.20
C ILE A 221 15.13 -0.98 -34.28
N ASP A 222 15.18 -1.58 -35.47
CA ASP A 222 15.15 -3.04 -35.62
C ASP A 222 16.38 -3.69 -34.97
N ARG A 223 17.56 -3.10 -35.15
CA ARG A 223 18.77 -3.57 -34.47
C ARG A 223 18.69 -3.41 -32.97
N PHE A 224 18.15 -2.28 -32.47
CA PHE A 224 17.90 -2.07 -31.05
C PHE A 224 16.96 -3.14 -30.50
N ALA A 225 15.89 -3.47 -31.24
CA ALA A 225 14.94 -4.50 -30.82
C ALA A 225 15.61 -5.88 -30.68
N VAL A 226 16.48 -6.25 -31.63
CA VAL A 226 17.24 -7.52 -31.58
C VAL A 226 18.21 -7.50 -30.37
N ASP A 227 18.99 -6.44 -30.21
CA ASP A 227 20.02 -6.33 -29.18
C ASP A 227 19.42 -6.34 -27.75
N PHE A 228 18.20 -5.84 -27.58
CA PHE A 228 17.47 -5.83 -26.28
C PHE A 228 16.31 -6.84 -26.21
N CYS A 229 16.30 -7.86 -27.06
CA CYS A 229 15.31 -8.94 -27.05
C CYS A 229 13.86 -8.46 -27.10
N LEU A 230 13.57 -7.36 -27.83
CA LEU A 230 12.21 -6.90 -28.05
C LEU A 230 11.55 -7.71 -29.16
N GLU A 231 10.29 -8.09 -28.97
CA GLU A 231 9.47 -8.82 -29.95
C GLU A 231 8.46 -7.92 -30.66
N ARG A 232 8.37 -6.67 -30.27
CA ARG A 232 7.48 -5.69 -30.89
C ARG A 232 7.88 -5.46 -32.35
N GLY A 233 7.04 -5.88 -33.27
CA GLY A 233 7.15 -5.47 -34.68
C GLY A 233 6.50 -4.10 -34.93
N ASN A 234 5.39 -4.09 -35.68
CA ASN A 234 4.60 -2.90 -35.99
C ASN A 234 3.32 -2.78 -35.17
N ASP A 235 3.17 -3.58 -34.10
CA ASP A 235 1.99 -3.53 -33.22
C ASP A 235 2.05 -2.32 -32.31
N PRO A 236 0.93 -1.55 -32.21
CA PRO A 236 0.88 -0.38 -31.35
C PRO A 236 1.12 -0.74 -29.89
N GLY A 237 1.90 0.13 -29.24
CA GLY A 237 2.19 0.01 -27.83
C GLY A 237 3.52 0.68 -27.47
N LEU A 238 3.98 0.40 -26.25
CA LEU A 238 5.21 0.93 -25.66
C LEU A 238 6.11 -0.22 -25.20
N SER A 239 7.39 -0.17 -25.59
CA SER A 239 8.44 -0.99 -25.01
C SER A 239 9.37 -0.10 -24.18
N ILE A 240 9.73 -0.55 -22.99
CA ILE A 240 10.67 0.14 -22.09
C ILE A 240 11.85 -0.78 -21.84
N VAL A 241 13.07 -0.27 -22.01
CA VAL A 241 14.29 -0.98 -21.69
C VAL A 241 15.04 -0.23 -20.61
N VAL A 242 15.33 -0.91 -19.50
CA VAL A 242 16.15 -0.39 -18.39
C VAL A 242 17.50 -1.11 -18.44
N PRO A 243 18.56 -0.45 -18.92
CA PRO A 243 19.90 -1.02 -18.98
C PRO A 243 20.59 -0.91 -17.60
N PHE A 244 21.57 -1.76 -17.35
CA PHE A 244 22.32 -1.84 -16.11
C PHE A 244 21.39 -1.92 -14.88
N CYS A 245 20.38 -2.80 -14.96
CA CYS A 245 19.51 -3.09 -13.81
C CYS A 245 20.29 -3.87 -12.72
N ASP A 246 19.73 -3.91 -11.52
CA ASP A 246 20.32 -4.63 -10.40
C ASP A 246 20.32 -6.15 -10.66
N GLU A 247 21.38 -6.86 -10.32
CA GLU A 247 21.51 -8.31 -10.48
C GLU A 247 20.46 -9.12 -9.72
N ARG A 248 19.84 -8.54 -8.69
CA ARG A 248 18.72 -9.13 -7.96
C ARG A 248 17.42 -9.19 -8.74
N TRP A 249 17.36 -8.56 -9.91
CA TRP A 249 16.20 -8.58 -10.80
C TRP A 249 16.18 -9.88 -11.59
N THR A 250 15.49 -10.86 -11.04
CA THR A 250 15.32 -12.19 -11.66
C THR A 250 13.88 -12.37 -12.16
N SER A 251 13.68 -13.26 -13.13
CA SER A 251 12.34 -13.63 -13.60
C SER A 251 11.41 -14.08 -12.46
N ALA A 252 11.92 -14.85 -11.50
CA ALA A 252 11.17 -15.28 -10.33
C ALA A 252 10.71 -14.10 -9.46
N ALA A 253 11.59 -13.12 -9.21
CA ALA A 253 11.24 -11.93 -8.43
C ALA A 253 10.23 -11.03 -9.17
N VAL A 254 10.30 -10.95 -10.49
CA VAL A 254 9.31 -10.25 -11.33
C VAL A 254 7.95 -10.96 -11.25
N ILE A 255 7.92 -12.30 -11.34
CA ILE A 255 6.70 -13.10 -11.20
C ILE A 255 6.06 -12.86 -9.82
N ASP A 256 6.84 -12.89 -8.76
CA ASP A 256 6.36 -12.59 -7.40
C ASP A 256 5.67 -11.21 -7.32
N ALA A 257 6.29 -10.18 -7.91
CA ALA A 257 5.73 -8.82 -7.94
C ALA A 257 4.42 -8.75 -8.76
N ILE A 258 4.37 -9.40 -9.93
CA ILE A 258 3.17 -9.47 -10.76
C ILE A 258 2.02 -10.15 -10.01
N VAL A 259 2.28 -11.29 -9.41
CA VAL A 259 1.26 -12.05 -8.67
C VAL A 259 0.73 -11.22 -7.49
N GLN A 260 1.59 -10.54 -6.74
CA GLN A 260 1.16 -9.71 -5.62
C GLN A 260 0.24 -8.56 -6.01
N ASP A 261 0.56 -7.85 -7.09
CA ASP A 261 -0.10 -6.60 -7.42
C ASP A 261 -1.20 -6.75 -8.50
N TYR A 262 -1.15 -7.83 -9.31
CA TYR A 262 -1.98 -7.95 -10.51
C TYR A 262 -2.73 -9.29 -10.65
N PHE A 263 -2.76 -10.15 -9.64
CA PHE A 263 -3.53 -11.40 -9.71
C PHE A 263 -5.02 -11.17 -10.05
N TYR A 264 -5.60 -10.06 -9.59
CA TYR A 264 -7.01 -9.74 -9.81
C TYR A 264 -7.34 -9.43 -11.28
N PRO A 265 -6.67 -8.49 -11.97
CA PRO A 265 -6.93 -8.26 -13.39
C PRO A 265 -6.54 -9.46 -14.28
N ILE A 266 -5.61 -10.29 -13.85
CA ILE A 266 -5.28 -11.54 -14.55
C ILE A 266 -6.46 -12.52 -14.46
N LEU A 267 -7.06 -12.70 -13.28
CA LEU A 267 -8.25 -13.54 -13.11
C LEU A 267 -9.48 -12.99 -13.83
N LYS A 268 -9.60 -11.67 -13.97
CA LYS A 268 -10.67 -11.01 -14.73
C LYS A 268 -10.47 -11.09 -16.25
N GLU A 269 -9.36 -11.66 -16.70
CA GLU A 269 -8.98 -11.69 -18.12
C GLU A 269 -8.79 -10.29 -18.74
N ASP A 270 -8.51 -9.28 -17.90
CA ASP A 270 -8.17 -7.93 -18.33
C ASP A 270 -6.68 -7.80 -18.69
N LEU A 271 -5.84 -8.70 -18.15
CA LEU A 271 -4.38 -8.70 -18.26
C LEU A 271 -3.83 -10.11 -18.47
N VAL A 272 -2.89 -10.25 -19.38
CA VAL A 272 -2.03 -11.43 -19.54
C VAL A 272 -0.58 -10.96 -19.45
N VAL A 273 0.24 -11.66 -18.66
CA VAL A 273 1.66 -11.33 -18.50
C VAL A 273 2.53 -12.53 -18.87
N THR A 274 3.51 -12.31 -19.73
CA THR A 274 4.58 -13.27 -20.02
C THR A 274 5.87 -12.76 -19.40
N VAL A 275 6.51 -13.57 -18.57
CA VAL A 275 7.83 -13.27 -17.99
C VAL A 275 8.83 -14.26 -18.52
N GLU A 276 9.94 -13.77 -19.05
CA GLU A 276 10.94 -14.58 -19.76
C GLU A 276 12.35 -14.22 -19.32
N ASP A 277 13.21 -15.20 -19.36
CA ASP A 277 14.68 -15.05 -19.33
C ASP A 277 15.31 -15.98 -20.37
N ALA A 278 16.64 -16.09 -20.39
CA ALA A 278 17.36 -16.92 -21.35
C ALA A 278 16.97 -18.42 -21.31
N ASP A 279 16.46 -18.90 -20.19
CA ASP A 279 16.21 -20.33 -19.95
C ASP A 279 14.74 -20.65 -19.78
N THR A 280 13.92 -19.71 -19.34
CA THR A 280 12.55 -19.97 -18.86
C THR A 280 11.54 -18.96 -19.40
N GLN A 281 10.30 -19.41 -19.54
CA GLN A 281 9.15 -18.59 -19.89
C GLN A 281 7.98 -18.99 -19.00
N ALA A 282 7.33 -18.01 -18.36
CA ALA A 282 6.12 -18.18 -17.59
C ALA A 282 5.00 -17.28 -18.13
N VAL A 283 3.85 -17.87 -18.44
CA VAL A 283 2.66 -17.13 -18.88
C VAL A 283 1.65 -17.08 -17.74
N LEU A 284 1.30 -15.89 -17.30
CA LEU A 284 0.34 -15.62 -16.25
C LEU A 284 -0.98 -15.17 -16.87
N ASN A 285 -1.98 -16.04 -16.83
CA ASN A 285 -3.36 -15.79 -17.25
C ASN A 285 -4.32 -16.47 -16.28
N ALA A 286 -5.63 -16.33 -16.46
CA ALA A 286 -6.63 -16.89 -15.57
C ALA A 286 -6.50 -18.42 -15.34
N HIS A 287 -5.98 -19.16 -16.33
CA HIS A 287 -5.82 -20.61 -16.26
C HIS A 287 -4.52 -21.06 -15.60
N THR A 288 -3.44 -20.32 -15.81
CA THR A 288 -2.09 -20.70 -15.33
C THR A 288 -1.73 -20.09 -13.98
N LEU A 289 -2.43 -19.04 -13.57
CA LEU A 289 -2.06 -18.23 -12.38
C LEU A 289 -1.94 -19.07 -11.10
N ALA A 290 -2.82 -20.03 -10.87
CA ALA A 290 -2.76 -20.90 -9.69
C ALA A 290 -1.50 -21.78 -9.69
N PHE A 291 -1.12 -22.29 -10.86
CA PHE A 291 0.12 -23.05 -11.02
C PHE A 291 1.35 -22.16 -10.82
N VAL A 292 1.38 -20.99 -11.43
CA VAL A 292 2.49 -20.03 -11.26
C VAL A 292 2.63 -19.60 -9.79
N LEU A 293 1.51 -19.32 -9.11
CA LEU A 293 1.53 -18.99 -7.67
C LEU A 293 2.18 -20.10 -6.84
N SER A 294 1.99 -21.38 -7.21
CA SER A 294 2.64 -22.50 -6.50
C SER A 294 4.17 -22.52 -6.63
N GLN A 295 4.72 -21.81 -7.62
CA GLN A 295 6.17 -21.65 -7.84
C GLN A 295 6.73 -20.37 -7.22
N CYS A 296 5.88 -19.45 -6.75
CA CYS A 296 6.30 -18.22 -6.09
C CYS A 296 6.94 -18.49 -4.72
N SER A 297 7.59 -17.45 -4.17
CA SER A 297 8.13 -17.49 -2.81
C SER A 297 7.03 -17.81 -1.78
N ASP A 298 7.42 -18.45 -0.66
CA ASP A 298 6.48 -18.85 0.41
C ASP A 298 5.66 -17.66 0.91
N SER A 299 6.30 -16.51 1.08
CA SER A 299 5.64 -15.29 1.55
C SER A 299 4.53 -14.80 0.61
N VAL A 300 4.77 -14.87 -0.71
CA VAL A 300 3.77 -14.50 -1.73
C VAL A 300 2.64 -15.51 -1.76
N ARG A 301 2.98 -16.79 -1.73
CA ARG A 301 2.01 -17.89 -1.74
C ARG A 301 1.06 -17.83 -0.54
N GLU A 302 1.58 -17.68 0.67
CA GLU A 302 0.76 -17.57 1.89
C GLU A 302 -0.14 -16.32 1.90
N MET A 303 0.31 -15.25 1.30
CA MET A 303 -0.46 -14.00 1.21
C MET A 303 -1.57 -14.10 0.16
N ILE A 304 -1.24 -14.60 -1.04
CA ILE A 304 -2.09 -14.48 -2.21
C ILE A 304 -3.02 -15.69 -2.38
N GLN A 305 -2.64 -16.90 -1.96
CA GLN A 305 -3.47 -18.09 -2.16
C GLN A 305 -4.90 -17.93 -1.62
N PRO A 306 -5.14 -17.43 -0.38
CA PRO A 306 -6.50 -17.20 0.10
C PRO A 306 -7.25 -16.15 -0.74
N MET A 307 -6.55 -15.09 -1.16
CA MET A 307 -7.15 -14.02 -1.96
C MET A 307 -7.49 -14.50 -3.37
N LEU A 308 -6.64 -15.33 -3.98
CA LEU A 308 -6.90 -15.95 -5.28
C LEU A 308 -8.17 -16.81 -5.25
N ASN A 309 -8.30 -17.69 -4.25
CA ASN A 309 -9.46 -18.55 -4.08
C ASN A 309 -10.74 -17.74 -3.88
N LEU A 310 -10.67 -16.69 -3.04
CA LEU A 310 -11.80 -15.80 -2.79
C LEU A 310 -12.18 -15.00 -4.04
N THR A 311 -11.19 -14.54 -4.83
CA THR A 311 -11.43 -13.81 -6.07
C THR A 311 -12.07 -14.69 -7.13
N GLN A 312 -11.59 -15.93 -7.31
CA GLN A 312 -12.20 -16.89 -8.26
C GLN A 312 -13.67 -17.12 -7.93
N TRP A 313 -13.99 -17.32 -6.65
CA TRP A 313 -15.37 -17.43 -6.21
C TRP A 313 -16.17 -16.13 -6.45
N ALA A 314 -15.59 -14.96 -6.15
CA ALA A 314 -16.23 -13.67 -6.32
C ALA A 314 -16.61 -13.38 -7.78
N LEU A 315 -15.72 -13.68 -8.72
CA LEU A 315 -15.98 -13.50 -10.15
C LEU A 315 -17.14 -14.38 -10.65
N GLN A 316 -17.30 -15.59 -10.11
CA GLN A 316 -18.46 -16.44 -10.42
C GLN A 316 -19.79 -15.81 -9.95
N GLN A 317 -19.79 -15.10 -8.81
CA GLN A 317 -20.99 -14.40 -8.31
C GLN A 317 -21.38 -13.25 -9.26
N ASN A 318 -20.41 -12.50 -9.77
CA ASN A 318 -20.68 -11.39 -10.71
C ASN A 318 -21.22 -11.89 -12.07
N CYS A 319 -20.68 -12.97 -12.61
CA CYS A 319 -21.19 -13.56 -13.85
C CYS A 319 -22.64 -14.02 -13.73
N GLN A 320 -23.06 -14.54 -12.57
CA GLN A 320 -24.47 -14.94 -12.34
C GLN A 320 -25.41 -13.74 -12.35
N LEU A 321 -24.99 -12.58 -11.85
CA LEU A 321 -25.81 -11.36 -11.87
C LEU A 321 -26.06 -10.84 -13.30
N ASP A 322 -25.05 -10.87 -14.14
CA ASP A 322 -25.15 -10.42 -15.53
C ASP A 322 -26.00 -11.38 -16.37
N GLY A 323 -25.87 -12.68 -16.16
CA GLY A 323 -26.70 -13.71 -16.82
C GLY A 323 -28.17 -13.64 -16.44
N SER A 324 -28.51 -13.31 -15.19
CA SER A 324 -29.91 -13.19 -14.74
C SER A 324 -30.64 -11.95 -15.29
N ARG A 325 -29.91 -10.86 -15.56
CA ARG A 325 -30.47 -9.66 -16.22
C ARG A 325 -30.81 -9.90 -17.68
N ALA A 326 -30.11 -10.79 -18.38
CA ALA A 326 -30.36 -11.09 -19.79
C ALA A 326 -31.62 -11.90 -20.06
N GLN A 327 -32.18 -12.59 -19.05
CA GLN A 327 -33.30 -13.53 -19.25
C GLN A 327 -34.60 -13.21 -18.52
N GLY A 328 -34.73 -12.06 -17.85
CA GLY A 328 -36.01 -11.65 -17.23
C GLY A 328 -36.60 -12.65 -16.21
N SER A 329 -35.85 -13.58 -15.71
CA SER A 329 -36.25 -14.62 -14.79
C SER A 329 -35.88 -14.27 -13.35
N GLN A 330 -36.85 -14.08 -12.49
CA GLN A 330 -36.72 -13.99 -11.04
C GLN A 330 -36.34 -15.36 -10.44
N ILE A 331 -35.20 -15.90 -10.73
CA ILE A 331 -34.66 -16.99 -9.92
C ILE A 331 -33.54 -16.34 -9.08
N VAL A 332 -33.94 -15.86 -7.91
CA VAL A 332 -33.00 -15.51 -6.83
C VAL A 332 -32.44 -16.82 -6.29
N ASP A 333 -31.41 -17.35 -6.93
CA ASP A 333 -30.65 -18.46 -6.38
C ASP A 333 -29.98 -17.98 -5.09
N GLU A 334 -29.98 -18.80 -4.04
CA GLU A 334 -29.47 -18.50 -2.71
C GLU A 334 -27.95 -18.18 -2.67
N THR A 335 -27.27 -18.23 -3.82
CA THR A 335 -25.82 -17.95 -3.99
C THR A 335 -25.49 -16.54 -4.45
N SER A 336 -26.50 -15.69 -4.71
CA SER A 336 -26.28 -14.37 -5.32
C SER A 336 -25.76 -13.31 -4.35
N MET A 337 -25.09 -12.29 -4.89
CA MET A 337 -24.65 -11.11 -4.16
C MET A 337 -25.79 -10.44 -3.40
N ILE A 338 -25.57 -10.09 -2.14
CA ILE A 338 -26.51 -9.40 -1.29
C ILE A 338 -26.41 -7.90 -1.53
N PHE A 339 -27.52 -7.28 -1.94
CA PHE A 339 -27.61 -5.84 -2.18
C PHE A 339 -28.18 -5.14 -0.95
N LEU A 340 -27.41 -4.21 -0.40
CA LEU A 340 -27.90 -3.33 0.65
C LEU A 340 -28.66 -2.17 -0.01
N SER A 341 -29.99 -2.15 0.12
CA SER A 341 -30.89 -1.31 -0.68
C SER A 341 -30.91 0.18 -0.31
N SER A 342 -30.51 0.54 0.87
CA SER A 342 -30.45 1.93 1.30
C SER A 342 -29.39 2.15 2.35
N PHE A 343 -28.25 2.54 1.92
CA PHE A 343 -27.28 3.13 2.79
C PHE A 343 -27.30 4.64 2.61
N VAL A 344 -28.17 5.27 3.37
CA VAL A 344 -27.93 6.47 4.09
C VAL A 344 -27.49 7.70 3.32
N GLY A 345 -28.41 8.51 3.00
CA GLY A 345 -28.12 9.95 2.95
C GLY A 345 -27.57 10.41 4.29
N LYS A 346 -26.33 10.80 4.45
CA LYS A 346 -25.57 11.39 5.57
C LYS A 346 -24.73 10.46 6.42
N ALA A 347 -24.75 9.14 6.36
CA ALA A 347 -23.93 8.36 7.27
C ALA A 347 -22.68 7.81 6.62
N THR A 348 -21.62 8.24 7.17
CA THR A 348 -20.24 7.75 7.09
C THR A 348 -19.99 6.70 8.20
N LYS A 349 -21.05 6.03 8.67
CA LYS A 349 -21.04 4.98 9.70
C LYS A 349 -22.15 3.99 9.46
N TRP A 350 -21.88 2.72 9.77
CA TRP A 350 -22.91 1.71 9.81
C TRP A 350 -24.02 2.07 10.78
N ASN A 351 -25.25 1.92 10.34
CA ASN A 351 -26.43 1.98 11.19
C ASN A 351 -27.13 0.62 11.11
N ARG A 352 -26.97 -0.20 12.15
CA ARG A 352 -27.60 -1.53 12.22
C ARG A 352 -29.11 -1.47 11.95
N LYS A 353 -29.78 -0.41 12.46
CA LYS A 353 -31.22 -0.20 12.29
C LYS A 353 -31.63 0.13 10.84
N ALA A 354 -30.66 0.51 9.97
CA ALA A 354 -30.92 0.76 8.55
C ALA A 354 -30.81 -0.50 7.70
N ILE A 355 -30.30 -1.60 8.25
CA ILE A 355 -30.26 -2.90 7.61
C ILE A 355 -31.48 -3.68 8.09
N ASP A 356 -32.28 -4.17 7.16
CA ASP A 356 -33.42 -5.04 7.44
C ASP A 356 -32.98 -6.26 8.24
N ASP A 357 -33.74 -6.63 9.30
CA ASP A 357 -33.34 -7.73 10.19
C ASP A 357 -33.28 -9.06 9.47
N ASN A 358 -34.21 -9.34 8.54
CA ASN A 358 -34.19 -10.56 7.74
C ASN A 358 -32.96 -10.63 6.84
N LEU A 359 -32.57 -9.48 6.26
CA LEU A 359 -31.38 -9.38 5.41
C LEU A 359 -30.10 -9.58 6.24
N PHE A 360 -30.08 -9.02 7.45
CA PHE A 360 -28.95 -9.19 8.37
C PHE A 360 -28.77 -10.64 8.82
N GLU A 361 -29.86 -11.30 9.22
CA GLU A 361 -29.85 -12.71 9.58
C GLU A 361 -29.49 -13.60 8.37
N LYS A 362 -29.96 -13.27 7.18
CA LYS A 362 -29.54 -13.95 5.94
C LYS A 362 -28.02 -13.84 5.73
N MET A 363 -27.41 -12.66 5.92
CA MET A 363 -25.98 -12.49 5.81
C MET A 363 -25.23 -13.33 6.85
N ARG A 364 -25.67 -13.28 8.12
CA ARG A 364 -25.08 -14.05 9.22
C ARG A 364 -25.15 -15.55 8.96
N LYS A 365 -26.35 -16.06 8.64
CA LYS A 365 -26.57 -17.47 8.34
C LYS A 365 -25.75 -17.93 7.13
N THR A 366 -25.72 -17.15 6.05
CA THR A 366 -24.96 -17.50 4.84
C THR A 366 -23.45 -17.55 5.14
N LEU A 367 -22.92 -16.58 5.89
CA LEU A 367 -21.51 -16.59 6.28
C LEU A 367 -21.18 -17.77 7.22
N HIS A 368 -22.09 -18.11 8.12
CA HIS A 368 -21.93 -19.27 9.02
C HIS A 368 -21.98 -20.59 8.28
N ASP A 369 -23.04 -20.82 7.47
CA ASP A 369 -23.34 -22.13 6.86
C ASP A 369 -22.50 -22.41 5.62
N ARG A 370 -22.22 -21.37 4.82
CA ARG A 370 -21.49 -21.49 3.54
C ARG A 370 -20.05 -20.99 3.61
N GLY A 371 -19.66 -20.34 4.70
CA GLY A 371 -18.33 -19.81 4.90
C GLY A 371 -17.99 -18.57 4.05
N ARG A 372 -18.86 -18.15 3.10
CA ARG A 372 -18.62 -17.04 2.17
C ARG A 372 -19.84 -16.19 1.94
N ILE A 373 -19.67 -14.87 1.87
CA ILE A 373 -20.72 -13.92 1.44
C ILE A 373 -20.16 -12.89 0.46
N ALA A 374 -21.00 -12.44 -0.47
CA ALA A 374 -20.76 -11.30 -1.33
C ALA A 374 -21.79 -10.21 -1.02
N VAL A 375 -21.34 -8.99 -0.74
CA VAL A 375 -22.20 -7.88 -0.33
C VAL A 375 -21.87 -6.64 -1.15
N ARG A 376 -22.85 -6.07 -1.84
CA ARG A 376 -22.73 -4.75 -2.47
C ARG A 376 -23.12 -3.66 -1.48
N ILE A 377 -22.16 -2.81 -1.16
CA ILE A 377 -22.30 -1.74 -0.18
C ILE A 377 -22.43 -0.40 -0.91
N PRO A 378 -23.58 0.28 -0.84
CA PRO A 378 -23.78 1.57 -1.47
C PRO A 378 -22.97 2.66 -0.73
N ALA A 379 -22.53 3.67 -1.48
CA ALA A 379 -21.87 4.84 -0.97
C ALA A 379 -22.35 6.11 -1.69
N LEU A 380 -22.03 7.27 -1.14
CA LEU A 380 -22.38 8.56 -1.71
C LEU A 380 -21.16 9.46 -1.76
N VAL A 381 -20.77 9.86 -2.96
CA VAL A 381 -19.72 10.86 -3.17
C VAL A 381 -20.38 12.23 -3.31
N GLN A 382 -20.06 13.15 -2.39
CA GLN A 382 -20.58 14.50 -2.37
C GLN A 382 -19.46 15.51 -2.65
N TYR A 383 -19.68 16.34 -3.65
CA TYR A 383 -18.75 17.41 -4.02
C TYR A 383 -19.16 18.74 -3.35
N LYS A 384 -18.20 19.60 -3.05
CA LYS A 384 -18.48 20.94 -2.47
C LYS A 384 -19.30 21.84 -3.37
N ASN A 385 -19.28 21.62 -4.68
CA ASN A 385 -20.12 22.36 -5.64
C ASN A 385 -21.61 21.94 -5.62
N GLY A 386 -22.02 21.07 -4.68
CA GLY A 386 -23.39 20.60 -4.52
C GLY A 386 -23.74 19.33 -5.32
N LEU A 387 -22.87 18.88 -6.23
CA LEU A 387 -23.08 17.64 -6.96
C LEU A 387 -22.94 16.43 -6.02
N SER A 388 -23.85 15.47 -6.14
CA SER A 388 -23.79 14.21 -5.41
C SER A 388 -23.95 13.04 -6.38
N LYS A 389 -23.08 12.03 -6.25
CA LYS A 389 -23.13 10.82 -7.08
C LYS A 389 -23.30 9.59 -6.19
N ARG A 390 -24.35 8.80 -6.46
CA ARG A 390 -24.52 7.49 -5.85
C ARG A 390 -23.51 6.52 -6.46
N THR A 391 -22.97 5.67 -5.63
CA THR A 391 -21.91 4.72 -6.00
C THR A 391 -21.97 3.51 -5.08
N HIS A 392 -21.13 2.53 -5.31
CA HIS A 392 -21.03 1.32 -4.50
C HIS A 392 -19.62 0.73 -4.56
N PHE A 393 -19.37 -0.22 -3.68
CA PHE A 393 -18.25 -1.15 -3.74
C PHE A 393 -18.70 -2.54 -3.30
N ASP A 394 -18.00 -3.55 -3.75
CA ASP A 394 -18.32 -4.94 -3.48
C ASP A 394 -17.36 -5.51 -2.44
N ALA A 395 -17.93 -6.16 -1.43
CA ALA A 395 -17.20 -6.85 -0.38
C ALA A 395 -17.39 -8.35 -0.51
N TYR A 396 -16.29 -9.09 -0.63
CA TYR A 396 -16.26 -10.54 -0.63
C TYR A 396 -15.59 -10.98 0.65
N ILE A 397 -16.28 -11.77 1.47
CA ILE A 397 -15.86 -12.15 2.81
C ILE A 397 -15.88 -13.67 2.92
N GLU A 398 -14.80 -14.26 3.41
CA GLU A 398 -14.66 -15.68 3.68
C GLU A 398 -14.29 -15.91 5.14
N ARG A 399 -15.03 -16.82 5.80
CA ARG A 399 -14.71 -17.29 7.14
C ARG A 399 -13.45 -18.16 7.08
N ALA A 400 -12.49 -17.90 7.96
CA ALA A 400 -11.19 -18.55 8.00
C ALA A 400 -10.74 -18.71 9.46
N GLU A 401 -11.33 -19.67 10.17
CA GLU A 401 -11.06 -19.91 11.58
C GLU A 401 -9.57 -20.15 11.85
N GLY A 402 -9.06 -19.56 12.92
CA GLY A 402 -7.64 -19.64 13.29
C GLY A 402 -6.70 -18.83 12.42
N SER A 403 -7.19 -18.09 11.41
CA SER A 403 -6.33 -17.24 10.60
C SER A 403 -5.79 -16.06 11.41
N PRO A 404 -4.55 -15.60 11.12
CA PRO A 404 -4.00 -14.43 11.79
C PRO A 404 -4.85 -13.18 11.50
N GLN A 405 -4.81 -12.21 12.41
CA GLN A 405 -5.49 -10.93 12.18
C GLN A 405 -4.94 -10.24 10.94
N LYS A 406 -5.79 -9.99 9.96
CA LYS A 406 -5.44 -9.31 8.69
C LYS A 406 -6.39 -8.15 8.40
N ARG A 407 -5.95 -7.27 7.51
CA ARG A 407 -6.81 -6.23 6.93
C ARG A 407 -7.49 -6.76 5.68
N PRO A 408 -8.66 -6.20 5.28
CA PRO A 408 -9.20 -6.46 3.94
C PRO A 408 -8.18 -6.07 2.87
N MET A 409 -8.17 -6.81 1.78
CA MET A 409 -7.43 -6.42 0.57
C MET A 409 -8.29 -5.47 -0.24
N PHE A 410 -7.76 -4.30 -0.58
CA PHE A 410 -8.48 -3.30 -1.37
C PHE A 410 -8.00 -3.35 -2.81
N ILE A 411 -8.95 -3.43 -3.73
CA ILE A 411 -8.72 -3.43 -5.17
C ILE A 411 -9.51 -2.28 -5.76
N ARG A 412 -8.82 -1.30 -6.34
CA ARG A 412 -9.44 -0.17 -7.00
C ARG A 412 -9.11 -0.22 -8.49
N ASP A 413 -10.15 -0.31 -9.31
CA ASP A 413 -9.99 -0.29 -10.75
C ASP A 413 -8.90 -1.27 -11.24
N SER A 414 -9.01 -2.51 -10.76
CA SER A 414 -8.12 -3.65 -11.03
C SER A 414 -6.71 -3.60 -10.40
N ILE A 415 -6.39 -2.60 -9.55
CA ILE A 415 -5.09 -2.50 -8.89
C ILE A 415 -5.23 -2.74 -7.39
N VAL A 416 -4.33 -3.54 -6.82
CA VAL A 416 -4.23 -3.77 -5.37
C VAL A 416 -3.61 -2.54 -4.70
N ILE A 417 -4.31 -1.97 -3.71
CA ILE A 417 -3.82 -0.85 -2.89
C ILE A 417 -3.29 -1.42 -1.57
N SER A 418 -1.97 -1.55 -1.45
CA SER A 418 -1.30 -2.38 -0.43
C SER A 418 -1.34 -1.84 0.99
N ASP A 419 -1.30 -0.51 1.18
CA ASP A 419 -1.05 0.11 2.48
C ASP A 419 -2.27 0.83 3.07
N VAL A 420 -3.47 0.40 2.69
CA VAL A 420 -4.70 0.98 3.22
C VAL A 420 -4.81 0.71 4.72
N ARG A 421 -4.84 1.78 5.50
CA ARG A 421 -4.98 1.73 6.96
C ARG A 421 -6.44 1.48 7.34
N SER A 422 -6.81 0.21 7.48
CA SER A 422 -8.12 -0.24 7.97
C SER A 422 -8.01 -0.98 9.29
N ARG A 423 -9.14 -1.29 9.93
CA ARG A 423 -9.18 -2.16 11.12
C ARG A 423 -8.80 -3.59 10.75
N LEU A 424 -8.15 -4.27 11.69
CA LEU A 424 -7.84 -5.69 11.58
C LEU A 424 -9.11 -6.51 11.80
N MET A 425 -9.24 -7.60 11.06
CA MET A 425 -10.29 -8.61 11.18
C MET A 425 -9.70 -9.89 11.76
N ARG A 426 -10.53 -10.69 12.41
CA ARG A 426 -10.18 -12.02 12.94
C ARG A 426 -10.98 -13.08 12.21
N ASP A 427 -10.36 -14.24 12.00
CA ASP A 427 -11.00 -15.45 11.47
C ASP A 427 -11.76 -15.24 10.14
N VAL A 428 -11.34 -14.22 9.38
CA VAL A 428 -11.91 -13.91 8.07
C VAL A 428 -10.85 -13.39 7.11
N TYR A 429 -11.03 -13.71 5.82
CA TYR A 429 -10.41 -13.02 4.70
C TYR A 429 -11.45 -12.15 4.02
N ALA A 430 -11.03 -11.01 3.47
CA ALA A 430 -11.93 -10.15 2.72
C ALA A 430 -11.22 -9.41 1.60
N ILE A 431 -11.97 -9.23 0.49
CA ILE A 431 -11.60 -8.39 -0.64
C ILE A 431 -12.65 -7.30 -0.77
N VAL A 432 -12.20 -6.08 -0.99
CA VAL A 432 -13.03 -4.91 -1.29
C VAL A 432 -12.73 -4.48 -2.72
N ALA A 433 -13.64 -4.78 -3.64
CA ALA A 433 -13.52 -4.42 -5.05
C ALA A 433 -14.26 -3.11 -5.33
N ILE A 434 -13.58 -2.15 -5.94
CA ILE A 434 -14.07 -0.80 -6.22
C ILE A 434 -13.86 -0.53 -7.70
N ASP A 435 -14.91 -0.77 -8.50
CA ASP A 435 -14.88 -0.61 -9.96
C ASP A 435 -15.84 0.51 -10.44
N ASP A 436 -16.76 1.00 -9.57
CA ASP A 436 -17.72 2.02 -9.96
C ASP A 436 -17.09 3.41 -10.10
N ALA A 437 -17.26 4.04 -11.26
CA ALA A 437 -16.52 5.24 -11.67
C ALA A 437 -16.55 6.41 -10.68
N PRO A 438 -17.68 6.79 -10.02
CA PRO A 438 -17.66 7.87 -9.04
C PRO A 438 -16.78 7.58 -7.83
N LEU A 439 -16.72 6.33 -7.37
CA LEU A 439 -15.93 5.93 -6.22
C LEU A 439 -14.46 5.75 -6.57
N THR A 440 -14.16 5.15 -7.73
CA THR A 440 -12.78 5.06 -8.23
C THR A 440 -12.18 6.44 -8.40
N GLY A 441 -12.96 7.41 -8.90
CA GLY A 441 -12.56 8.81 -9.00
C GLY A 441 -12.27 9.45 -7.64
N PHE A 442 -13.16 9.26 -6.66
CA PHE A 442 -13.03 9.78 -5.29
C PHE A 442 -11.77 9.22 -4.59
N LEU A 443 -11.57 7.91 -4.66
CA LEU A 443 -10.41 7.27 -4.03
C LEU A 443 -9.10 7.57 -4.75
N GLY A 444 -9.14 7.69 -6.08
CA GLY A 444 -7.97 8.11 -6.85
C GLY A 444 -7.47 9.52 -6.50
N ASP A 445 -8.38 10.46 -6.13
CA ASP A 445 -7.98 11.77 -5.61
C ASP A 445 -7.29 11.69 -4.24
N ALA A 446 -7.64 10.68 -3.44
CA ALA A 446 -7.04 10.43 -2.13
C ALA A 446 -5.73 9.62 -2.20
N GLU A 447 -5.38 9.07 -3.36
CA GLU A 447 -4.25 8.18 -3.56
C GLU A 447 -2.91 8.93 -3.56
N ASN A 448 -1.87 8.29 -2.99
CA ASN A 448 -0.50 8.78 -3.11
C ASN A 448 0.07 8.50 -4.52
N PRO A 449 1.19 9.13 -4.92
CA PRO A 449 1.79 8.91 -6.23
C PRO A 449 2.19 7.46 -6.54
N ALA A 450 2.48 6.65 -5.52
CA ALA A 450 2.84 5.24 -5.66
C ALA A 450 1.62 4.29 -5.69
N HIS A 451 0.41 4.82 -5.62
CA HIS A 451 -0.86 4.06 -5.60
C HIS A 451 -0.94 2.97 -4.52
N THR A 452 -0.34 3.21 -3.36
CA THR A 452 -0.28 2.25 -2.26
C THR A 452 -1.20 2.58 -1.10
N GLU A 453 -1.50 3.86 -0.87
CA GLU A 453 -2.33 4.30 0.25
C GLU A 453 -3.29 5.43 -0.13
N TRP A 454 -4.33 5.61 0.67
CA TRP A 454 -5.25 6.74 0.55
C TRP A 454 -5.04 7.73 1.69
N SER A 455 -4.93 9.02 1.35
CA SER A 455 -4.78 10.11 2.31
C SER A 455 -5.76 11.24 2.01
N GLU A 456 -6.37 11.80 3.04
CA GLU A 456 -7.21 13.00 2.94
C GLU A 456 -6.39 14.28 2.73
N GLU A 457 -5.06 14.16 2.88
CA GLU A 457 -4.10 15.26 2.80
C GLU A 457 -3.59 15.53 1.37
N THR A 458 -3.95 14.68 0.40
CA THR A 458 -3.51 14.87 -0.99
C THR A 458 -4.07 16.15 -1.59
N SER A 459 -3.30 16.81 -2.45
CA SER A 459 -3.71 18.08 -3.08
C SER A 459 -4.97 17.95 -3.93
N HIS A 460 -5.17 16.80 -4.58
CA HIS A 460 -6.35 16.53 -5.40
C HIS A 460 -7.62 16.29 -4.58
N PHE A 461 -7.48 15.81 -3.35
CA PHE A 461 -8.60 15.51 -2.46
C PHE A 461 -9.04 16.71 -1.62
N LYS A 462 -8.05 17.49 -1.14
CA LYS A 462 -8.29 18.65 -0.29
C LYS A 462 -9.25 19.63 -0.94
N GLY A 463 -10.31 19.98 -0.21
CA GLY A 463 -11.23 21.01 -0.64
C GLY A 463 -12.24 20.62 -1.73
N LYS A 464 -12.17 19.43 -2.32
CA LYS A 464 -13.03 18.95 -3.41
C LYS A 464 -14.34 18.34 -2.90
N TYR A 465 -14.30 17.60 -1.80
CA TYR A 465 -15.42 16.78 -1.31
C TYR A 465 -16.04 17.33 -0.03
N MET A 466 -17.38 17.22 0.07
CA MET A 466 -18.13 17.42 1.30
C MET A 466 -18.07 16.13 2.13
N ASN A 467 -17.68 16.22 3.40
CA ASN A 467 -17.48 15.06 4.28
C ASN A 467 -16.48 14.00 3.76
N GLY A 468 -15.56 14.39 2.86
CA GLY A 468 -14.65 13.46 2.18
C GLY A 468 -13.84 12.58 3.13
N ALA A 469 -13.25 13.16 4.18
CA ALA A 469 -12.51 12.40 5.19
C ALA A 469 -13.34 11.33 5.91
N ALA A 470 -14.61 11.65 6.20
CA ALA A 470 -15.53 10.72 6.86
C ALA A 470 -15.96 9.59 5.90
N THR A 471 -16.22 9.91 4.64
CA THR A 471 -16.53 8.93 3.59
C THR A 471 -15.33 7.99 3.36
N LEU A 472 -14.12 8.53 3.27
CA LEU A 472 -12.89 7.75 3.12
C LEU A 472 -12.69 6.79 4.31
N ARG A 473 -12.89 7.27 5.53
CA ARG A 473 -12.81 6.44 6.75
C ARG A 473 -13.85 5.33 6.76
N PHE A 474 -15.07 5.62 6.30
CA PHE A 474 -16.12 4.62 6.17
C PHE A 474 -15.69 3.50 5.19
N ILE A 475 -15.26 3.84 3.98
CA ILE A 475 -14.86 2.85 2.97
C ILE A 475 -13.74 1.96 3.50
N ARG A 476 -12.74 2.52 4.17
CA ARG A 476 -11.63 1.75 4.76
C ARG A 476 -12.07 0.74 5.81
N ASN A 477 -13.09 1.06 6.60
CA ASN A 477 -13.48 0.24 7.76
C ASN A 477 -14.80 -0.49 7.58
N ALA A 478 -15.52 -0.25 6.49
CA ALA A 478 -16.87 -0.79 6.30
C ALA A 478 -16.94 -2.31 6.42
N VAL A 479 -16.02 -3.02 5.80
CA VAL A 479 -16.01 -4.49 5.84
C VAL A 479 -15.60 -5.00 7.22
N SER A 480 -14.61 -4.39 7.86
CA SER A 480 -14.20 -4.78 9.21
C SER A 480 -15.31 -4.55 10.23
N ASP A 481 -16.03 -3.42 10.10
CA ASP A 481 -17.17 -3.10 10.97
C ASP A 481 -18.36 -4.07 10.70
N LEU A 482 -18.61 -4.43 9.43
CA LEU A 482 -19.63 -5.42 9.07
C LEU A 482 -19.31 -6.80 9.67
N CYS A 483 -18.08 -7.28 9.51
CA CYS A 483 -17.65 -8.55 10.10
C CYS A 483 -17.82 -8.56 11.62
N GLN A 484 -17.48 -7.45 12.28
CA GLN A 484 -17.66 -7.31 13.71
C GLN A 484 -19.16 -7.38 14.12
N MET A 485 -20.03 -6.69 13.40
CA MET A 485 -21.48 -6.74 13.65
C MET A 485 -22.06 -8.16 13.48
N LEU A 486 -21.64 -8.85 12.40
CA LEU A 486 -22.09 -10.23 12.14
C LEU A 486 -21.60 -11.22 13.20
N ALA A 487 -20.43 -11.00 13.79
CA ALA A 487 -19.88 -11.82 14.87
C ALA A 487 -20.56 -11.53 16.22
N GLU A 488 -20.81 -10.24 16.57
CA GLU A 488 -21.43 -9.85 17.84
C GLU A 488 -22.87 -10.36 17.96
N ALA A 489 -23.61 -10.46 16.86
CA ALA A 489 -24.96 -10.99 16.85
C ALA A 489 -25.02 -12.51 17.09
N ALA A 490 -23.90 -13.22 16.96
CA ALA A 490 -23.85 -14.67 17.24
C ALA A 490 -23.75 -14.96 18.76
N ASP A 491 -23.33 -13.99 19.56
CA ASP A 491 -23.17 -14.16 21.02
C ASP A 491 -24.46 -13.84 21.82
N ASP A 492 -25.50 -13.32 21.17
CA ASP A 492 -26.71 -12.81 21.90
C ASP A 492 -27.88 -13.80 21.98
N ASP A 493 -27.89 -14.92 21.27
CA ASP A 493 -29.06 -15.80 21.25
C ASP A 493 -28.73 -17.32 21.21
N ASP A 494 -28.18 -17.85 22.29
CA ASP A 494 -28.44 -19.23 22.66
C ASP A 494 -28.90 -19.31 24.13
N PRO A 495 -30.20 -19.11 24.39
CA PRO A 495 -30.75 -19.29 25.72
C PRO A 495 -30.72 -20.76 26.19
N GLU A 496 -30.45 -21.74 25.30
CA GLU A 496 -30.44 -23.15 25.65
C GLU A 496 -29.04 -23.64 26.08
N LEU A 497 -27.97 -22.95 25.73
CA LEU A 497 -26.60 -23.33 26.12
C LEU A 497 -26.38 -23.30 27.64
N LEU A 498 -27.18 -22.57 28.38
CA LEU A 498 -27.13 -22.48 29.83
C LEU A 498 -28.03 -23.50 30.55
N LEU A 499 -29.00 -24.12 29.87
CA LEU A 499 -29.89 -25.11 30.47
C LEU A 499 -29.15 -26.43 30.79
N ASP A 500 -28.17 -26.82 30.00
CA ASP A 500 -27.39 -28.04 30.25
C ASP A 500 -26.36 -27.87 31.37
N VAL A 501 -25.97 -26.67 31.70
CA VAL A 501 -24.99 -26.37 32.77
C VAL A 501 -25.66 -26.14 34.12
N PHE A 502 -26.95 -25.81 34.15
CA PHE A 502 -27.71 -25.51 35.35
C PHE A 502 -28.94 -26.39 35.59
N SER A 503 -28.97 -27.63 35.08
CA SER A 503 -29.98 -28.61 35.50
C SER A 503 -29.70 -29.04 36.97
N VAL A 504 -30.30 -28.31 37.89
CA VAL A 504 -30.41 -28.76 39.29
C VAL A 504 -31.39 -29.94 39.29
N GLY A 505 -30.89 -31.13 39.59
CA GLY A 505 -31.73 -32.32 39.74
C GLY A 505 -32.87 -32.06 40.71
N THR A 506 -34.11 -32.17 40.21
CA THR A 506 -35.33 -32.14 40.98
C THR A 506 -35.37 -33.34 41.92
N ARG A 507 -35.30 -33.14 43.23
CA ARG A 507 -35.82 -34.08 44.25
C ARG A 507 -37.33 -33.99 44.26
N PRO A 508 -38.06 -35.12 44.35
CA PRO A 508 -39.51 -35.12 44.40
C PRO A 508 -40.04 -34.80 45.81
N GLU A 509 -41.16 -34.09 45.76
CA GLU A 509 -42.23 -33.97 46.79
C GLU A 509 -41.97 -33.21 48.10
N GLN A 510 -42.61 -32.06 48.21
CA GLN A 510 -43.63 -31.84 49.26
C GLN A 510 -44.59 -30.69 48.86
N GLN A 511 -45.88 -30.99 49.06
CA GLN A 511 -47.03 -30.15 48.78
C GLN A 511 -47.09 -28.87 49.61
N GLY A 512 -47.64 -27.78 49.03
CA GLY A 512 -48.40 -26.81 49.80
C GLY A 512 -48.12 -25.32 49.53
N LEU A 513 -49.14 -24.67 48.90
CA LEU A 513 -49.58 -23.29 48.94
C LEU A 513 -48.99 -22.28 47.90
N PRO A 514 -49.88 -21.44 47.37
CA PRO A 514 -49.53 -20.50 46.30
C PRO A 514 -49.01 -19.18 46.84
N VAL A 515 -47.88 -18.73 46.34
CA VAL A 515 -47.37 -17.37 46.59
C VAL A 515 -47.08 -16.75 45.22
N GLU A 516 -47.63 -15.58 45.01
CA GLU A 516 -47.47 -14.74 43.84
C GLU A 516 -45.99 -14.55 43.43
N PHE A 517 -45.66 -15.07 42.28
CA PHE A 517 -44.31 -15.05 41.71
C PHE A 517 -44.28 -14.24 40.41
N SER A 518 -44.71 -12.97 40.42
CA SER A 518 -44.69 -12.18 39.19
C SER A 518 -43.89 -10.90 39.18
N THR A 519 -43.22 -10.53 40.33
CA THR A 519 -42.48 -9.25 40.36
C THR A 519 -41.02 -9.35 40.80
N MET A 520 -40.52 -10.53 41.16
CA MET A 520 -39.13 -10.67 41.60
C MET A 520 -38.15 -11.22 40.50
N THR A 521 -38.67 -11.78 39.41
CA THR A 521 -37.86 -12.38 38.37
C THR A 521 -37.16 -11.38 37.47
N SER A 522 -37.72 -10.17 37.26
CA SER A 522 -37.11 -9.19 36.35
C SER A 522 -35.90 -8.47 36.95
N GLN A 523 -35.85 -8.31 38.29
CA GLN A 523 -34.70 -7.64 38.94
C GLN A 523 -33.55 -8.62 39.25
N ALA A 524 -33.84 -9.88 39.50
CA ALA A 524 -32.83 -10.92 39.71
C ALA A 524 -32.12 -11.27 38.40
N ASN A 525 -32.85 -11.39 37.28
CA ASN A 525 -32.28 -11.63 35.97
C ASN A 525 -31.43 -10.45 35.47
N SER A 526 -31.83 -9.20 35.74
CA SER A 526 -31.01 -8.03 35.37
C SER A 526 -29.71 -7.95 36.16
N ARG A 527 -29.68 -8.37 37.42
CA ARG A 527 -28.46 -8.43 38.25
C ARG A 527 -27.54 -9.60 37.86
N LEU A 528 -28.10 -10.77 37.56
CA LEU A 528 -27.36 -11.94 37.05
C LEU A 528 -26.79 -11.67 35.67
N THR A 529 -27.52 -11.06 34.77
CA THR A 529 -27.05 -10.68 33.42
C THR A 529 -25.97 -9.60 33.50
N ALA A 530 -26.06 -8.65 34.44
CA ALA A 530 -24.99 -7.68 34.67
C ALA A 530 -23.73 -8.30 35.30
N GLN A 531 -23.87 -9.30 36.17
CA GLN A 531 -22.75 -10.03 36.75
C GLN A 531 -22.12 -11.01 35.74
N LEU A 532 -22.89 -11.68 34.89
CA LEU A 532 -22.39 -12.55 33.80
C LEU A 532 -21.73 -11.74 32.69
N LYS A 533 -22.22 -10.56 32.36
CA LYS A 533 -21.52 -9.63 31.44
C LYS A 533 -20.19 -9.14 32.01
N SER A 534 -20.03 -9.08 33.34
CA SER A 534 -18.76 -8.76 34.00
C SER A 534 -17.78 -9.95 34.04
N LEU A 535 -18.29 -11.19 33.99
CA LEU A 535 -17.49 -12.42 34.02
C LEU A 535 -16.99 -12.83 32.63
N ASN A 536 -17.74 -12.56 31.56
CA ASN A 536 -17.37 -12.86 30.17
C ASN A 536 -16.61 -11.76 29.45
N ALA A 537 -16.52 -10.55 30.01
CA ALA A 537 -15.51 -9.61 29.60
C ALA A 537 -14.15 -10.25 29.92
N LYS A 538 -13.39 -10.72 28.89
CA LYS A 538 -11.94 -10.94 29.06
C LYS A 538 -11.44 -9.75 29.85
N PRO A 539 -10.80 -9.92 31.03
CA PRO A 539 -10.40 -8.79 31.84
C PRO A 539 -9.54 -7.90 30.95
N ARG A 540 -10.05 -6.75 30.54
CA ARG A 540 -9.21 -5.65 30.13
C ARG A 540 -8.28 -5.51 31.31
N LYS A 541 -6.98 -5.82 31.14
CA LYS A 541 -5.97 -5.58 32.17
C LYS A 541 -6.13 -4.13 32.55
N LEU A 542 -6.84 -3.88 33.64
CA LEU A 542 -7.09 -2.54 34.11
C LEU A 542 -5.72 -1.95 34.41
N LYS A 543 -5.35 -0.90 33.70
CA LYS A 543 -4.09 -0.20 33.98
C LYS A 543 -4.14 0.25 35.43
N THR A 544 -3.12 -0.05 36.21
CA THR A 544 -3.02 0.33 37.63
C THR A 544 -2.81 1.82 37.84
N PHE A 545 -2.57 2.56 36.75
CA PHE A 545 -2.24 3.98 36.74
C PHE A 545 -3.06 4.78 35.70
N ARG A 546 -3.10 6.10 35.91
CA ARG A 546 -3.64 7.08 34.98
C ARG A 546 -2.51 7.94 34.42
N LEU A 547 -2.41 8.03 33.07
CA LEU A 547 -1.50 8.95 32.37
C LEU A 547 -2.29 10.20 31.96
N SER A 548 -1.77 11.39 32.24
CA SER A 548 -2.34 12.67 31.81
C SER A 548 -1.24 13.58 31.24
N SER A 549 -1.55 14.30 30.15
CA SER A 549 -0.64 15.28 29.56
C SER A 549 -0.62 16.57 30.38
N ARG A 550 0.52 17.28 30.35
CA ARG A 550 0.72 18.63 30.89
C ARG A 550 1.54 19.44 29.89
N GLN A 551 1.50 20.74 29.98
CA GLN A 551 2.31 21.61 29.15
C GLN A 551 3.81 21.34 29.43
N GLY A 552 4.55 20.95 28.37
CA GLY A 552 5.96 20.57 28.48
C GLY A 552 6.21 19.30 29.31
N GLY A 553 5.23 18.36 29.41
CA GLY A 553 5.42 17.12 30.16
C GLY A 553 4.17 16.25 30.33
N PHE A 554 4.22 15.37 31.31
CA PHE A 554 3.12 14.45 31.62
C PHE A 554 3.13 14.05 33.09
N ARG A 555 1.99 13.48 33.55
CA ARG A 555 1.82 12.95 34.91
C ARG A 555 1.34 11.51 34.84
N ILE A 556 1.93 10.66 35.68
CA ILE A 556 1.47 9.29 35.98
C ILE A 556 1.07 9.24 37.44
N ALA A 557 -0.14 8.77 37.72
CA ALA A 557 -0.69 8.70 39.07
C ALA A 557 -1.49 7.41 39.28
N SER A 558 -1.64 6.98 40.53
CA SER A 558 -2.49 5.86 40.95
C SER A 558 -3.93 6.02 40.47
N ARG A 559 -4.61 4.89 40.28
CA ARG A 559 -6.06 4.81 40.08
C ARG A 559 -6.69 4.24 41.34
N SER A 560 -7.82 4.81 41.76
CA SER A 560 -8.58 4.38 42.93
C SER A 560 -9.23 2.98 42.77
N ASP A 561 -9.37 2.51 41.51
CA ASP A 561 -9.97 1.22 41.14
C ASP A 561 -8.92 0.17 40.71
N ALA A 562 -7.65 0.38 41.03
CA ALA A 562 -6.57 -0.54 40.63
C ALA A 562 -6.55 -1.81 41.48
N VAL A 563 -6.50 -2.97 40.84
CA VAL A 563 -6.47 -4.28 41.53
C VAL A 563 -5.08 -4.57 42.15
N ASN A 564 -3.99 -4.03 41.55
CA ASN A 564 -2.61 -4.14 42.08
C ASN A 564 -1.90 -2.77 41.96
N PRO A 565 -2.16 -1.81 42.91
CA PRO A 565 -1.65 -0.45 42.76
C PRO A 565 -0.13 -0.31 42.87
N ARG A 566 0.56 -1.30 43.42
CA ARG A 566 2.02 -1.28 43.63
C ARG A 566 2.84 -1.95 42.51
N GLN A 567 2.21 -2.37 41.42
CA GLN A 567 2.93 -2.98 40.31
C GLN A 567 3.85 -1.96 39.62
N PRO A 568 5.13 -2.30 39.36
CA PRO A 568 6.05 -1.41 38.65
C PRO A 568 5.53 -1.03 37.25
N ILE A 569 5.84 0.19 36.81
CA ILE A 569 5.39 0.78 35.56
C ILE A 569 6.60 1.16 34.74
N GLU A 570 6.76 0.54 33.58
CA GLU A 570 7.75 0.93 32.58
C GLU A 570 7.24 2.09 31.76
N VAL A 571 8.07 3.11 31.56
CA VAL A 571 7.73 4.32 30.82
C VAL A 571 8.83 4.64 29.81
N LEU A 572 8.43 4.68 28.54
CA LEU A 572 9.28 5.08 27.42
C LEU A 572 8.76 6.40 26.84
N VAL A 573 9.65 7.33 26.57
CA VAL A 573 9.31 8.68 26.12
C VAL A 573 10.06 9.03 24.83
N ALA A 574 9.38 9.66 23.87
CA ALA A 574 9.99 10.25 22.68
C ALA A 574 9.16 11.43 22.20
N TYR A 575 9.70 12.30 21.36
CA TYR A 575 8.86 13.25 20.62
C TYR A 575 8.12 12.55 19.49
N ASP A 576 6.84 12.89 19.30
CA ASP A 576 6.08 12.38 18.16
C ASP A 576 6.59 13.03 16.87
N ARG A 577 7.05 12.19 15.95
CA ARG A 577 7.59 12.61 14.66
C ARG A 577 6.80 11.97 13.52
N ARG A 578 6.48 12.73 12.50
CA ARG A 578 5.79 12.22 11.31
C ARG A 578 6.60 11.08 10.66
N GLY A 579 5.91 10.00 10.32
CA GLY A 579 6.44 8.84 9.59
C GLY A 579 7.27 7.86 10.43
N GLY A 580 6.62 6.83 11.01
CA GLY A 580 7.22 5.73 11.79
C GLY A 580 6.99 5.82 13.29
N HIS A 581 7.38 4.77 14.02
CA HIS A 581 7.13 4.68 15.47
C HIS A 581 8.05 5.65 16.24
N PRO A 582 7.52 6.57 17.08
CA PRO A 582 8.29 7.63 17.74
C PRO A 582 9.50 7.11 18.54
N LEU A 583 9.35 6.00 19.28
CA LEU A 583 10.44 5.42 20.06
C LEU A 583 11.61 4.90 19.22
N LYS A 584 11.36 4.47 17.97
CA LYS A 584 12.44 4.07 17.05
C LYS A 584 13.21 5.25 16.47
N LYS A 585 12.65 6.46 16.58
CA LYS A 585 13.22 7.71 16.07
C LYS A 585 13.76 8.60 17.19
N TYR A 586 13.77 8.12 18.43
CA TYR A 586 14.37 8.84 19.54
C TYR A 586 15.85 9.11 19.26
N SER A 587 16.29 10.30 19.57
CA SER A 587 17.70 10.72 19.49
C SER A 587 18.11 11.34 20.82
N THR A 588 19.34 11.08 21.24
CA THR A 588 19.94 11.67 22.44
C THR A 588 20.06 13.19 22.38
N ALA A 589 19.97 13.76 21.17
CA ALA A 589 19.90 15.21 20.95
C ALA A 589 18.49 15.80 21.22
N ASP A 590 17.44 14.97 21.34
CA ASP A 590 16.09 15.45 21.61
C ASP A 590 15.91 15.85 23.09
N PHE A 591 16.27 14.97 23.99
CA PHE A 591 16.32 15.13 25.44
C PHE A 591 17.01 13.91 26.05
N ARG A 592 17.40 14.04 27.34
CA ARG A 592 17.88 12.94 28.18
C ARG A 592 17.16 13.04 29.54
N LEU A 593 16.53 11.96 29.98
CA LEU A 593 15.74 11.96 31.23
C LEU A 593 16.55 12.25 32.48
N ASN A 594 17.85 12.01 32.46
CA ASN A 594 18.80 12.24 33.57
C ASN A 594 19.49 13.60 33.51
N GLU A 595 19.17 14.46 32.56
CA GLU A 595 19.83 15.76 32.35
C GLU A 595 18.82 16.92 32.34
N SER A 596 19.29 18.14 32.71
CA SER A 596 18.53 19.39 32.51
C SER A 596 18.22 19.61 31.02
N PRO A 597 17.02 20.06 30.64
CA PRO A 597 16.00 20.71 31.49
C PRO A 597 14.96 19.75 32.11
N ILE A 598 15.07 18.42 31.90
CA ILE A 598 14.06 17.47 32.41
C ILE A 598 14.08 17.45 33.95
N ARG A 599 12.90 17.55 34.52
CA ARG A 599 12.67 17.45 35.97
C ARG A 599 11.67 16.35 36.28
N ILE A 600 11.97 15.50 37.24
CA ILE A 600 11.12 14.41 37.70
C ILE A 600 10.75 14.65 39.16
N GLU A 601 9.47 14.82 39.43
CA GLU A 601 8.93 14.94 40.78
C GLU A 601 8.13 13.69 41.11
N ALA A 602 8.55 12.96 42.11
CA ALA A 602 7.90 11.73 42.56
C ALA A 602 7.30 11.91 43.97
N LYS A 603 6.04 11.50 44.16
CA LYS A 603 5.38 11.39 45.45
C LYS A 603 4.96 9.94 45.64
N ASN A 604 5.40 9.30 46.73
CA ASN A 604 5.17 7.90 47.07
C ASN A 604 5.54 6.91 45.92
N ALA A 605 6.63 7.19 45.21
CA ALA A 605 7.17 6.31 44.19
C ALA A 605 8.69 6.43 44.11
N PHE A 606 9.37 5.33 43.84
CA PHE A 606 10.78 5.27 43.52
C PHE A 606 10.94 5.29 41.97
N ILE A 607 11.93 6.02 41.48
CA ILE A 607 12.21 6.18 40.06
C ILE A 607 13.59 5.60 39.75
N GLU A 608 13.65 4.67 38.81
CA GLU A 608 14.86 4.12 38.24
C GLU A 608 14.94 4.53 36.77
N ILE A 609 15.96 5.30 36.38
CA ILE A 609 16.23 5.62 34.98
C ILE A 609 17.10 4.51 34.42
N ARG A 610 16.57 3.73 33.47
CA ARG A 610 17.26 2.59 32.83
C ARG A 610 18.01 2.99 31.57
N ASP A 611 17.49 3.99 30.86
CA ASP A 611 18.12 4.54 29.65
C ASP A 611 17.74 6.01 29.49
N LEU A 612 18.34 6.71 28.55
CA LEU A 612 18.17 8.16 28.34
C LEU A 612 16.73 8.59 28.06
N ASN A 613 15.88 7.66 27.61
CA ASN A 613 14.44 7.86 27.39
C ASN A 613 13.56 6.80 28.04
N HIS A 614 14.11 5.99 28.96
CA HIS A 614 13.43 4.88 29.60
C HIS A 614 13.57 4.97 31.14
N LEU A 615 12.45 4.94 31.83
CA LEU A 615 12.41 4.88 33.30
C LEU A 615 11.38 3.86 33.79
N VAL A 616 11.60 3.39 35.02
CA VAL A 616 10.70 2.52 35.76
C VAL A 616 10.23 3.25 36.99
N ILE A 617 8.91 3.26 37.21
CA ILE A 617 8.24 3.80 38.39
C ILE A 617 7.86 2.63 39.27
N SER A 618 8.37 2.56 40.49
CA SER A 618 7.98 1.58 41.52
C SER A 618 7.18 2.28 42.60
N PRO A 619 5.83 2.11 42.65
CA PRO A 619 4.99 2.71 43.67
C PRO A 619 5.34 2.18 45.04
N LEU A 620 5.48 3.08 46.03
CA LEU A 620 5.74 2.76 47.42
C LEU A 620 4.48 2.65 48.28
N GLY A 621 3.35 3.09 47.73
CA GLY A 621 2.03 3.06 48.35
C GLY A 621 0.91 2.95 47.35
N ASP A 622 -0.31 2.82 47.83
CA ASP A 622 -1.49 2.68 46.98
C ASP A 622 -1.85 3.98 46.24
N GLU A 623 -1.45 5.12 46.82
CA GLU A 623 -1.51 6.42 46.15
C GLU A 623 -0.12 6.92 45.82
N PHE A 624 0.17 7.13 44.56
CA PHE A 624 1.42 7.71 44.07
C PHE A 624 1.16 8.72 42.95
N SER A 625 2.14 9.59 42.71
CA SER A 625 2.12 10.53 41.58
C SER A 625 3.54 10.84 41.16
N VAL A 626 3.81 10.72 39.86
CA VAL A 626 5.07 11.09 39.22
C VAL A 626 4.79 12.09 38.13
N VAL A 627 5.50 13.21 38.13
CA VAL A 627 5.37 14.29 37.16
C VAL A 627 6.72 14.49 36.48
N LEU A 628 6.74 14.47 35.13
CA LEU A 628 7.90 14.83 34.36
C LEU A 628 7.61 16.12 33.60
N THR A 629 8.55 17.07 33.64
CA THR A 629 8.46 18.36 32.97
C THR A 629 9.80 18.76 32.36
N GLY A 630 9.82 19.81 31.54
CA GLY A 630 11.04 20.31 30.91
C GLY A 630 11.20 19.86 29.46
N PHE A 631 10.20 19.20 28.89
CA PHE A 631 10.16 18.91 27.46
C PHE A 631 9.76 20.15 26.64
N ASP A 632 10.17 20.19 25.36
CA ASP A 632 9.82 21.28 24.46
C ASP A 632 8.30 21.37 24.27
N VAL A 633 7.72 22.51 24.63
CA VAL A 633 6.27 22.77 24.58
C VAL A 633 5.70 22.83 23.16
N ASN A 634 6.56 23.05 22.15
CA ASN A 634 6.17 23.13 20.75
C ASN A 634 6.20 21.75 20.03
N ARG A 635 6.55 20.70 20.76
CA ARG A 635 6.65 19.35 20.23
C ARG A 635 5.75 18.39 21.00
N ASP A 636 4.96 17.61 20.28
CA ASP A 636 4.12 16.60 20.88
C ASP A 636 4.95 15.46 21.48
N LEU A 637 4.58 15.03 22.71
CA LEU A 637 5.21 13.92 23.39
C LEU A 637 4.45 12.62 23.15
N PHE A 638 5.17 11.60 22.75
CA PHE A 638 4.74 10.21 22.75
C PHE A 638 5.21 9.54 24.04
N VAL A 639 4.27 9.09 24.88
CA VAL A 639 4.55 8.41 26.14
C VAL A 639 3.90 7.03 26.15
N GLN A 640 4.74 5.99 26.18
CA GLN A 640 4.29 4.61 26.34
C GLN A 640 4.52 4.15 27.77
N ALA A 641 3.45 3.93 28.53
CA ALA A 641 3.51 3.41 29.88
C ALA A 641 2.78 2.06 29.98
N LYS A 642 3.42 1.06 30.57
CA LYS A 642 2.91 -0.32 30.74
C LYS A 642 3.26 -0.83 32.13
N ASN A 643 2.41 -1.68 32.71
CA ASN A 643 2.78 -2.43 33.89
C ASN A 643 3.87 -3.44 33.52
N SER A 644 4.93 -3.49 34.30
CA SER A 644 5.99 -4.50 34.13
C SER A 644 5.42 -5.86 34.52
N LEU A 645 5.54 -6.85 33.62
CA LEU A 645 5.23 -8.23 33.95
C LEU A 645 6.39 -8.77 34.81
N GLU A 646 6.10 -9.39 35.95
CA GLU A 646 7.08 -10.15 36.71
C GLU A 646 7.77 -11.13 35.76
N ILE A 647 9.08 -10.96 35.59
CA ILE A 647 9.90 -11.93 34.86
C ILE A 647 10.00 -13.15 35.77
N ASN A 648 9.26 -14.23 35.44
CA ASN A 648 9.52 -15.54 36.00
C ASN A 648 10.98 -15.91 35.75
N GLU A 649 11.69 -16.24 36.80
CA GLU A 649 13.09 -16.69 36.82
C GLU A 649 13.33 -17.82 35.81
N ALA A 650 13.84 -17.55 34.66
CA ALA A 650 14.58 -18.49 33.81
C ALA A 650 15.28 -17.82 32.62
N ILE A 651 16.24 -16.91 32.87
CA ILE A 651 17.32 -16.66 31.90
C ILE A 651 18.59 -16.36 32.73
N LYS A 652 19.51 -17.32 32.72
CA LYS A 652 20.87 -17.17 33.28
C LYS A 652 21.61 -16.03 32.58
N PRO A 653 22.41 -15.22 33.31
CA PRO A 653 23.12 -14.10 32.73
C PRO A 653 24.23 -14.59 31.81
N ALA A 654 24.24 -14.11 30.58
CA ALA A 654 25.38 -14.23 29.67
C ALA A 654 26.51 -13.32 30.17
N VAL A 655 27.67 -13.92 30.22
CA VAL A 655 28.95 -13.45 30.73
C VAL A 655 29.34 -12.08 30.16
N THR A 656 29.58 -11.13 31.05
CA THR A 656 30.21 -9.82 30.76
C THR A 656 31.65 -9.98 30.29
N PRO A 657 32.10 -9.35 29.19
CA PRO A 657 33.51 -9.30 28.87
C PRO A 657 34.24 -8.28 29.78
N ARG A 658 35.19 -8.75 30.51
CA ARG A 658 36.13 -7.90 31.30
C ARG A 658 36.94 -7.02 30.36
N LEU A 659 36.83 -5.71 30.51
CA LEU A 659 37.78 -4.72 29.99
C LEU A 659 39.14 -4.94 30.66
N LYS A 660 40.14 -5.29 29.87
CA LYS A 660 41.55 -5.25 30.28
C LYS A 660 42.07 -3.81 30.23
N LEU A 661 42.31 -3.23 31.39
CA LEU A 661 43.13 -2.03 31.53
C LEU A 661 44.59 -2.38 31.18
N HIS A 662 45.10 -1.80 30.11
CA HIS A 662 46.52 -1.73 29.86
C HIS A 662 47.11 -0.54 30.62
N THR A 663 47.83 -0.85 31.70
CA THR A 663 48.81 0.06 32.30
C THR A 663 50.07 -0.01 31.46
N SER A 664 50.46 1.06 30.82
CA SER A 664 51.82 1.24 30.28
C SER A 664 52.64 2.00 31.29
N SER A 665 53.65 1.32 31.82
CA SER A 665 54.81 1.93 32.46
C SER A 665 55.96 1.86 31.46
N ARG A 666 56.38 2.95 31.00
CA ARG A 666 57.65 3.57 30.64
C ARG A 666 57.62 4.33 29.35
#